data_11eb37dbd9d90572ab9d6f6d67047a58
#
_entry.id   11eb37dbd9d90572ab9d6f6d67047a58
#
_cell.length_a   1.000
_cell.length_b   1.000
_cell.length_c   1.000
_cell.angle_alpha   90.00
_cell.angle_beta   90.00
_cell.angle_gamma   90.00
#
_symmetry.space_group_name_H-M   'P 1'
#
loop_
_entity.id
_entity.type
_entity.pdbx_description
1 polymer ?
#
loop_
_entity_poly.entity_id
_entity_poly.type
_entity_poly.pdbx_seq_one_letter_code
_entity_poly.pdbx_strand_id
1 'polypeptide(L)'
;MSKLSRRSFLKGTAVSALGAAALGMTACSNNTAASSTASSAAASAPASSTPAQQPAAAETGKPGFFTDPYQYKDTDAVQVVTTEVVVVGAGNAGCTAACSCVENGSEVVVIEAQNAIHGQGGGVGLCNTKYVQSLVDEGKLPHMTDVVEHQNIWVQRCGSRVNEALVSMWFNNSPEAGNWLIDKCAEFGVVPVSFRAHAPNAIIPESYDYHMFVNVGDHQFDSKCGYFAATNVLYEDSQNAEKYEHPATYFFNTKAQELLVEDGRVTGVFAQRDGELWLFRATKGVILATGGIHEDAEMTDYYCDENIKRVQRCEHGPAGFSTGDGHKMGLWVGAHMQDGPFPLMLHPQACSMFHGCFPFVNQEGHRFMNEGTWVQGKSMNIMHQTGNVAWSIFDADYGKYNRMSLENGTGGGMFWDTMSAAIGQEFTDDDVTSIVESDIAVGNTVKADSIEELAALIGAPADVLQETIDRYNELVTKGADDDFHKPADFLYPVVKAPFYAAKVGVALLAVVGGLSVNTDLQVLDDEKKPIEGLYATGNTSGDLYAIDYPINMAGNSNGRCVIWGYLLGKTMAKATASGEALTSRDELADLAKDENGIVASDTVYKDGSYTGTGKGRGGDMEVTVTITDGKISDIVVNSHAESSDIGAPALDKLIQNAIAANSAEIDGASGATMTSDGFREAVAQALAKAQ
;
A
#
# COMPACT_ATOMS: atom_id res chain seq x y z
N MET A 1 4.14 29.43 16.05
CA MET A 1 3.68 28.55 14.95
C MET A 1 3.16 29.45 13.81
N SER A 2 3.79 29.42 12.64
CA SER A 2 3.30 30.16 11.49
C SER A 2 1.98 29.55 11.02
N LYS A 3 0.97 30.37 10.80
CA LYS A 3 -0.31 29.92 10.27
C LYS A 3 -0.07 29.36 8.86
N LEU A 4 -0.31 28.05 8.70
CA LEU A 4 -0.36 27.40 7.39
C LEU A 4 -1.30 28.21 6.46
N SER A 5 -0.81 28.60 5.29
CA SER A 5 -1.70 29.28 4.33
C SER A 5 -2.64 28.22 3.74
N ARG A 6 -3.91 28.59 3.54
CA ARG A 6 -4.94 27.74 2.89
C ARG A 6 -4.44 27.12 1.57
N ARG A 7 -3.57 27.83 0.84
CA ARG A 7 -3.00 27.39 -0.43
C ARG A 7 -1.92 26.29 -0.28
N SER A 8 -1.12 26.33 0.78
CA SER A 8 -0.09 25.32 1.03
C SER A 8 -0.72 24.04 1.59
N PHE A 9 -1.75 24.17 2.41
CA PHE A 9 -2.52 23.06 2.94
C PHE A 9 -3.28 22.31 1.82
N LEU A 10 -4.04 23.04 0.97
CA LEU A 10 -4.77 22.44 -0.14
C LEU A 10 -3.85 21.81 -1.20
N LYS A 11 -2.64 22.34 -1.40
CA LYS A 11 -1.66 21.70 -2.29
C LYS A 11 -1.09 20.40 -1.70
N GLY A 12 -0.84 20.36 -0.39
CA GLY A 12 -0.34 19.16 0.28
C GLY A 12 -1.41 18.08 0.47
N THR A 13 -2.63 18.47 0.88
CA THR A 13 -3.73 17.54 1.15
C THR A 13 -4.47 17.10 -0.12
N ALA A 14 -4.60 17.97 -1.13
CA ALA A 14 -5.15 17.58 -2.42
C ALA A 14 -4.26 16.56 -3.13
N VAL A 15 -2.92 16.69 -3.00
CA VAL A 15 -1.99 15.71 -3.56
C VAL A 15 -2.07 14.37 -2.84
N SER A 16 -2.21 14.34 -1.51
CA SER A 16 -2.33 13.08 -0.77
C SER A 16 -3.71 12.42 -0.85
N ALA A 17 -4.79 13.19 -0.84
CA ALA A 17 -6.15 12.65 -0.97
C ALA A 17 -6.50 12.34 -2.45
N LEU A 18 -6.09 13.20 -3.41
CA LEU A 18 -6.25 12.94 -4.83
C LEU A 18 -5.29 11.87 -5.34
N GLY A 19 -4.11 11.73 -4.73
CA GLY A 19 -3.17 10.68 -5.08
C GLY A 19 -3.70 9.28 -4.79
N ALA A 20 -4.32 9.06 -3.64
CA ALA A 20 -5.00 7.78 -3.33
C ALA A 20 -6.20 7.54 -4.27
N ALA A 21 -6.94 8.61 -4.62
CA ALA A 21 -8.04 8.54 -5.57
C ALA A 21 -7.59 8.29 -7.02
N ALA A 22 -6.39 8.75 -7.37
CA ALA A 22 -5.94 8.77 -8.75
C ALA A 22 -5.30 7.47 -9.25
N LEU A 23 -4.86 6.59 -8.37
CA LEU A 23 -4.30 5.26 -8.74
C LEU A 23 -5.37 4.22 -9.06
N GLY A 24 -6.65 4.59 -8.96
CA GLY A 24 -7.76 3.68 -8.96
C GLY A 24 -8.65 3.63 -10.18
N MET A 25 -8.42 4.40 -11.22
CA MET A 25 -9.41 4.53 -12.28
C MET A 25 -9.00 3.95 -13.62
N THR A 26 -8.91 2.62 -13.74
CA THR A 26 -9.02 2.00 -15.06
C THR A 26 -9.69 0.64 -15.04
N ALA A 27 -10.70 0.58 -15.88
CA ALA A 27 -11.21 -0.52 -16.66
C ALA A 27 -12.00 -1.63 -15.92
N CYS A 28 -13.28 -1.35 -15.72
CA CYS A 28 -14.26 -2.41 -15.97
C CYS A 28 -14.56 -2.44 -17.47
N SER A 29 -13.76 -3.09 -18.31
CA SER A 29 -14.18 -3.48 -19.63
C SER A 29 -14.75 -4.88 -19.56
N ASN A 30 -16.01 -5.01 -19.96
CA ASN A 30 -16.71 -6.28 -20.15
C ASN A 30 -15.90 -7.23 -21.04
N ASN A 31 -15.46 -8.33 -20.49
CA ASN A 31 -15.09 -9.50 -21.29
C ASN A 31 -16.14 -10.58 -21.09
N THR A 32 -17.06 -10.62 -22.02
CA THR A 32 -17.89 -11.81 -22.30
C THR A 32 -16.99 -12.94 -22.76
N ALA A 33 -17.02 -14.03 -22.04
CA ALA A 33 -16.35 -15.26 -22.40
C ALA A 33 -16.85 -15.80 -23.74
N ALA A 34 -15.93 -15.93 -24.69
CA ALA A 34 -16.10 -16.81 -25.83
C ALA A 34 -14.97 -17.84 -25.82
N SER A 35 -15.35 -19.08 -25.56
CA SER A 35 -14.48 -20.23 -25.69
C SER A 35 -14.09 -20.44 -27.16
N SER A 36 -12.80 -20.50 -27.46
CA SER A 36 -12.32 -21.22 -28.64
C SER A 36 -10.95 -21.81 -28.38
N THR A 37 -10.88 -23.11 -28.46
CA THR A 37 -9.71 -23.95 -28.56
C THR A 37 -8.91 -23.63 -29.81
N ALA A 38 -7.60 -23.40 -29.67
CA ALA A 38 -6.65 -23.66 -30.77
C ALA A 38 -5.24 -23.89 -30.26
N SER A 39 -4.67 -24.91 -30.79
CA SER A 39 -3.43 -25.61 -30.57
C SER A 39 -2.14 -24.78 -30.78
N SER A 40 -1.16 -25.22 -30.01
CA SER A 40 0.31 -25.19 -30.15
C SER A 40 0.93 -24.70 -31.44
N ALA A 41 1.91 -23.79 -31.35
CA ALA A 41 3.16 -23.86 -32.10
C ALA A 41 4.28 -23.24 -31.26
N ALA A 42 5.27 -24.05 -30.93
CA ALA A 42 6.48 -23.65 -30.25
C ALA A 42 7.42 -22.91 -31.22
N ALA A 43 7.93 -21.75 -30.76
CA ALA A 43 9.10 -21.15 -31.36
C ALA A 43 10.21 -21.08 -30.30
N SER A 44 11.29 -21.73 -30.55
CA SER A 44 12.49 -21.88 -29.73
C SER A 44 13.31 -20.58 -29.72
N ALA A 45 13.61 -20.04 -28.55
CA ALA A 45 14.68 -19.08 -28.31
C ALA A 45 15.93 -19.78 -27.76
N PRO A 46 17.14 -19.26 -27.98
CA PRO A 46 18.38 -19.98 -27.69
C PRO A 46 18.71 -19.96 -26.21
N ALA A 47 19.14 -21.12 -25.73
CA ALA A 47 19.53 -21.35 -24.33
C ALA A 47 20.85 -20.67 -24.01
N SER A 48 20.82 -19.80 -23.01
CA SER A 48 21.97 -19.43 -22.20
C SER A 48 22.10 -20.48 -21.10
N SER A 49 23.21 -21.23 -21.13
CA SER A 49 23.46 -22.34 -20.23
C SER A 49 24.10 -21.87 -18.92
N THR A 50 23.27 -21.68 -17.91
CA THR A 50 23.70 -21.79 -16.51
C THR A 50 23.17 -23.12 -15.99
N PRO A 51 23.93 -23.91 -15.21
CA PRO A 51 23.45 -25.21 -14.73
C PRO A 51 22.30 -24.97 -13.75
N ALA A 52 21.09 -25.30 -14.17
CA ALA A 52 19.95 -25.34 -13.27
C ALA A 52 20.19 -26.45 -12.26
N GLN A 53 20.32 -26.10 -10.98
CA GLN A 53 20.22 -27.02 -9.87
C GLN A 53 18.81 -27.64 -9.89
N GLN A 54 18.76 -28.96 -9.81
CA GLN A 54 17.50 -29.68 -9.79
C GLN A 54 16.78 -29.39 -8.49
N PRO A 55 15.51 -28.94 -8.48
CA PRO A 55 14.78 -28.68 -7.24
C PRO A 55 14.67 -29.92 -6.40
N ALA A 56 14.85 -29.78 -5.08
CA ALA A 56 14.60 -30.84 -4.11
C ALA A 56 13.16 -31.34 -4.30
N ALA A 57 12.97 -32.65 -4.20
CA ALA A 57 11.65 -33.25 -4.42
C ALA A 57 10.67 -32.72 -3.35
N ALA A 58 9.62 -32.02 -3.79
CA ALA A 58 8.56 -31.52 -2.92
C ALA A 58 7.92 -32.69 -2.14
N GLU A 59 7.72 -32.52 -0.85
CA GLU A 59 6.89 -33.44 -0.05
C GLU A 59 5.49 -33.48 -0.69
N THR A 60 5.04 -34.67 -1.07
CA THR A 60 3.78 -34.86 -1.78
C THR A 60 2.61 -34.38 -0.91
N GLY A 61 2.00 -33.24 -1.27
CA GLY A 61 0.78 -32.70 -0.67
C GLY A 61 0.89 -31.33 -0.01
N LYS A 62 2.07 -30.73 0.10
CA LYS A 62 2.23 -29.35 0.56
C LYS A 62 2.39 -28.38 -0.62
N PRO A 63 1.92 -27.10 -0.52
CA PRO A 63 2.21 -26.05 -1.48
C PRO A 63 3.70 -25.88 -1.76
N GLY A 64 4.02 -25.41 -2.98
CA GLY A 64 5.42 -25.26 -3.44
C GLY A 64 6.24 -24.30 -2.61
N PHE A 65 5.64 -23.25 -2.06
CA PHE A 65 6.32 -22.23 -1.26
C PHE A 65 6.89 -22.74 0.08
N PHE A 66 6.51 -23.92 0.56
CA PHE A 66 7.12 -24.54 1.74
C PHE A 66 8.51 -25.16 1.47
N THR A 67 8.89 -25.28 0.21
CA THR A 67 10.16 -25.90 -0.18
C THR A 67 11.14 -24.84 -0.62
N ASP A 68 12.31 -24.81 0.04
CA ASP A 68 13.40 -23.94 -0.38
C ASP A 68 13.93 -24.39 -1.75
N PRO A 69 13.89 -23.54 -2.78
CA PRO A 69 14.37 -23.88 -4.12
C PRO A 69 15.87 -23.65 -4.31
N TYR A 70 16.57 -22.99 -3.37
CA TYR A 70 17.92 -22.48 -3.59
C TYR A 70 19.00 -23.34 -2.96
N GLN A 71 19.11 -23.41 -1.63
CA GLN A 71 20.16 -24.14 -0.88
C GLN A 71 21.57 -23.62 -1.18
N TYR A 72 21.75 -22.28 -1.17
CA TYR A 72 23.04 -21.64 -1.41
C TYR A 72 24.05 -21.91 -0.29
N LYS A 73 25.34 -21.81 -0.64
CA LYS A 73 26.48 -21.84 0.28
C LYS A 73 27.24 -20.53 0.18
N ASP A 74 27.97 -20.18 1.22
CA ASP A 74 28.84 -18.99 1.25
C ASP A 74 29.74 -18.86 0.02
N THR A 75 30.25 -20.01 -0.45
CA THR A 75 31.15 -20.09 -1.61
C THR A 75 30.47 -19.82 -2.95
N ASP A 76 29.14 -19.77 -2.98
CA ASP A 76 28.37 -19.49 -4.21
C ASP A 76 28.23 -17.98 -4.43
N ALA A 77 28.40 -17.18 -3.37
CA ALA A 77 28.35 -15.72 -3.45
C ALA A 77 29.64 -15.16 -4.05
N VAL A 78 29.50 -14.25 -5.03
CA VAL A 78 30.63 -13.55 -5.66
C VAL A 78 31.12 -12.38 -4.81
N GLN A 79 30.24 -11.81 -3.99
CA GLN A 79 30.51 -10.70 -3.08
C GLN A 79 29.93 -11.00 -1.70
N VAL A 80 30.66 -10.65 -0.65
CA VAL A 80 30.22 -10.72 0.73
C VAL A 80 30.27 -9.34 1.35
N VAL A 81 29.17 -8.93 1.97
CA VAL A 81 29.03 -7.69 2.75
C VAL A 81 28.73 -8.09 4.18
N THR A 82 29.50 -7.59 5.15
CA THR A 82 29.26 -7.86 6.59
C THR A 82 28.90 -6.57 7.31
N THR A 83 27.80 -6.58 8.03
CA THR A 83 27.31 -5.46 8.83
C THR A 83 26.77 -5.95 10.18
N GLU A 84 26.35 -5.05 11.07
CA GLU A 84 25.72 -5.47 12.32
C GLU A 84 24.26 -5.94 12.09
N VAL A 85 23.48 -5.19 11.33
CA VAL A 85 22.07 -5.46 11.07
C VAL A 85 21.79 -5.41 9.57
N VAL A 86 21.19 -6.48 9.04
CA VAL A 86 20.66 -6.49 7.68
C VAL A 86 19.13 -6.30 7.75
N VAL A 87 18.62 -5.27 7.08
CA VAL A 87 17.18 -5.05 6.91
C VAL A 87 16.80 -5.44 5.48
N VAL A 88 15.82 -6.33 5.34
CA VAL A 88 15.34 -6.81 4.05
C VAL A 88 14.03 -6.13 3.69
N GLY A 89 14.09 -5.22 2.73
CA GLY A 89 12.98 -4.36 2.28
C GLY A 89 13.08 -2.92 2.78
N ALA A 90 12.92 -1.95 1.87
CA ALA A 90 12.97 -0.51 2.15
C ALA A 90 11.56 0.15 2.07
N GLY A 91 10.54 -0.54 2.58
CA GLY A 91 9.20 -0.01 2.78
C GLY A 91 9.08 0.79 4.08
N ASN A 92 7.82 1.15 4.46
CA ASN A 92 7.56 1.87 5.72
C ASN A 92 8.21 1.21 6.94
N ALA A 93 8.12 -0.11 7.04
CA ALA A 93 8.67 -0.88 8.15
C ALA A 93 10.21 -0.92 8.15
N GLY A 94 10.81 -1.15 6.97
CA GLY A 94 12.27 -1.26 6.84
C GLY A 94 12.97 0.08 7.05
N CYS A 95 12.47 1.17 6.45
CA CYS A 95 13.02 2.51 6.68
C CYS A 95 12.91 2.94 8.14
N THR A 96 11.80 2.58 8.82
CA THR A 96 11.65 2.85 10.26
C THR A 96 12.68 2.07 11.09
N ALA A 97 12.83 0.76 10.80
CA ALA A 97 13.78 -0.09 11.50
C ALA A 97 15.23 0.38 11.28
N ALA A 98 15.59 0.70 10.04
CA ALA A 98 16.92 1.20 9.69
C ALA A 98 17.23 2.52 10.43
N CYS A 99 16.33 3.51 10.37
CA CYS A 99 16.51 4.78 11.04
C CYS A 99 16.66 4.61 12.56
N SER A 100 15.80 3.78 13.18
CA SER A 100 15.90 3.52 14.62
C SER A 100 17.17 2.72 14.99
N CYS A 101 17.61 1.76 14.20
CA CYS A 101 18.83 1.01 14.45
C CYS A 101 20.07 1.93 14.41
N VAL A 102 20.16 2.79 13.39
CA VAL A 102 21.24 3.77 13.24
C VAL A 102 21.27 4.74 14.41
N GLU A 103 20.12 5.28 14.81
CA GLU A 103 20.00 6.19 15.96
C GLU A 103 20.46 5.55 17.27
N ASN A 104 20.27 4.23 17.40
CA ASN A 104 20.71 3.46 18.56
C ASN A 104 22.11 2.86 18.39
N GLY A 105 22.90 3.34 17.39
CA GLY A 105 24.32 3.07 17.23
C GLY A 105 24.66 1.75 16.53
N SER A 106 23.72 1.14 15.83
CA SER A 106 24.01 -0.05 15.01
C SER A 106 24.40 0.33 13.59
N GLU A 107 25.36 -0.40 13.01
CA GLU A 107 25.67 -0.34 11.59
C GLU A 107 24.63 -1.14 10.80
N VAL A 108 24.02 -0.51 9.78
CA VAL A 108 22.85 -1.05 9.08
C VAL A 108 23.08 -1.08 7.57
N VAL A 109 22.81 -2.24 6.99
CA VAL A 109 22.64 -2.37 5.54
C VAL A 109 21.18 -2.71 5.27
N VAL A 110 20.56 -1.99 4.34
CA VAL A 110 19.21 -2.25 3.85
C VAL A 110 19.32 -2.77 2.42
N ILE A 111 18.70 -3.90 2.13
CA ILE A 111 18.59 -4.42 0.76
C ILE A 111 17.13 -4.29 0.29
N GLU A 112 16.95 -3.81 -0.94
CA GLU A 112 15.64 -3.55 -1.54
C GLU A 112 15.60 -4.12 -2.97
N ALA A 113 14.55 -4.87 -3.27
CA ALA A 113 14.37 -5.49 -4.57
C ALA A 113 14.11 -4.48 -5.69
N GLN A 114 13.56 -3.32 -5.35
CA GLN A 114 13.26 -2.24 -6.28
C GLN A 114 14.44 -1.26 -6.39
N ASN A 115 14.31 -0.32 -7.33
CA ASN A 115 15.30 0.74 -7.57
C ASN A 115 15.13 1.96 -6.63
N ALA A 116 14.16 1.94 -5.74
CA ALA A 116 13.86 3.02 -4.79
C ALA A 116 13.08 2.50 -3.58
N ILE A 117 12.99 3.31 -2.53
CA ILE A 117 12.12 3.03 -1.40
C ILE A 117 10.65 3.01 -1.82
N HIS A 118 9.84 2.19 -1.17
CA HIS A 118 8.42 2.04 -1.49
C HIS A 118 7.55 2.00 -0.23
N GLY A 119 6.81 3.07 0.03
CA GLY A 119 5.82 3.13 1.12
C GLY A 119 4.40 2.94 0.59
N GLN A 120 3.64 2.06 1.23
CA GLN A 120 2.22 1.84 0.93
C GLN A 120 1.33 2.53 1.95
N GLY A 121 0.17 3.02 1.47
CA GLY A 121 -0.85 3.67 2.29
C GLY A 121 -0.58 5.13 2.59
N GLY A 122 -1.59 5.83 3.07
CA GLY A 122 -1.56 7.29 3.25
C GLY A 122 -1.38 7.76 4.69
N GLY A 123 -1.81 6.99 5.68
CA GLY A 123 -1.83 7.43 7.05
C GLY A 123 -1.35 6.39 8.06
N VAL A 124 -0.95 6.88 9.20
CA VAL A 124 -0.39 6.11 10.32
C VAL A 124 -1.30 6.22 11.53
N GLY A 125 -1.79 5.08 12.01
CA GLY A 125 -2.47 5.00 13.30
C GLY A 125 -1.45 4.97 14.42
N LEU A 126 -1.38 6.06 15.20
CA LEU A 126 -0.45 6.20 16.33
C LEU A 126 -1.20 6.78 17.52
N CYS A 127 -1.49 5.92 18.52
CA CYS A 127 -2.35 6.24 19.64
C CYS A 127 -1.73 7.30 20.55
N ASN A 128 -2.54 8.31 20.89
CA ASN A 128 -2.25 9.28 21.94
C ASN A 128 -0.89 10.00 21.79
N THR A 129 -0.58 10.44 20.59
CA THR A 129 0.63 11.24 20.33
C THR A 129 0.51 12.65 20.91
N LYS A 130 1.65 13.34 21.05
CA LYS A 130 1.70 14.76 21.42
C LYS A 130 0.92 15.67 20.45
N TYR A 131 0.77 15.26 19.19
CA TYR A 131 -0.04 15.99 18.22
C TYR A 131 -1.53 15.87 18.56
N VAL A 132 -2.03 14.65 18.85
CA VAL A 132 -3.43 14.46 19.29
C VAL A 132 -3.68 15.21 20.60
N GLN A 133 -2.74 15.15 21.56
CA GLN A 133 -2.83 15.93 22.80
C GLN A 133 -2.95 17.43 22.51
N SER A 134 -2.18 17.98 21.56
CA SER A 134 -2.29 19.40 21.20
C SER A 134 -3.66 19.77 20.64
N LEU A 135 -4.31 18.87 19.89
CA LEU A 135 -5.67 19.09 19.39
C LEU A 135 -6.71 19.06 20.50
N VAL A 136 -6.53 18.22 21.52
CA VAL A 136 -7.37 18.21 22.72
C VAL A 136 -7.18 19.50 23.54
N ASP A 137 -5.93 19.93 23.77
CA ASP A 137 -5.61 21.15 24.51
C ASP A 137 -6.15 22.42 23.81
N GLU A 138 -6.21 22.40 22.48
CA GLU A 138 -6.81 23.46 21.67
C GLU A 138 -8.35 23.39 21.58
N GLY A 139 -8.98 22.39 22.21
CA GLY A 139 -10.43 22.16 22.16
C GLY A 139 -10.96 21.70 20.79
N LYS A 140 -10.09 21.22 19.91
CA LYS A 140 -10.45 20.69 18.58
C LYS A 140 -10.90 19.24 18.64
N LEU A 141 -10.46 18.49 19.65
CA LEU A 141 -10.89 17.15 19.98
C LEU A 141 -11.44 17.09 21.40
N PRO A 142 -12.42 16.23 21.69
CA PRO A 142 -13.05 16.17 23.01
C PRO A 142 -12.16 15.52 24.08
N HIS A 143 -11.36 14.54 23.71
CA HIS A 143 -10.52 13.75 24.63
C HIS A 143 -9.46 12.95 23.85
N MET A 144 -8.48 12.42 24.56
CA MET A 144 -7.55 11.41 24.07
C MET A 144 -8.28 10.06 23.88
N THR A 145 -7.72 9.19 23.08
CA THR A 145 -8.27 7.85 22.84
C THR A 145 -8.25 7.01 24.12
N ASP A 146 -9.37 6.39 24.44
CA ASP A 146 -9.46 5.40 25.53
C ASP A 146 -8.80 4.09 25.09
N VAL A 147 -7.59 3.86 25.57
CA VAL A 147 -6.79 2.67 25.24
C VAL A 147 -7.51 1.37 25.66
N VAL A 148 -8.21 1.37 26.81
CA VAL A 148 -8.88 0.17 27.31
C VAL A 148 -10.03 -0.22 26.38
N GLU A 149 -10.84 0.75 25.98
CA GLU A 149 -11.96 0.53 25.06
C GLU A 149 -11.45 0.02 23.72
N HIS A 150 -10.51 0.72 23.11
CA HIS A 150 -10.02 0.42 21.77
C HIS A 150 -9.22 -0.88 21.70
N GLN A 151 -8.44 -1.24 22.72
CA GLN A 151 -7.77 -2.52 22.81
C GLN A 151 -8.78 -3.68 22.91
N ASN A 152 -9.82 -3.54 23.72
CA ASN A 152 -10.87 -4.55 23.84
C ASN A 152 -11.65 -4.73 22.54
N ILE A 153 -11.98 -3.64 21.84
CA ILE A 153 -12.60 -3.70 20.51
C ILE A 153 -11.70 -4.44 19.53
N TRP A 154 -10.39 -4.14 19.51
CA TRP A 154 -9.42 -4.83 18.63
C TRP A 154 -9.43 -6.33 18.86
N VAL A 155 -9.26 -6.78 20.11
CA VAL A 155 -9.25 -8.20 20.46
C VAL A 155 -10.57 -8.88 20.07
N GLN A 156 -11.72 -8.25 20.35
CA GLN A 156 -13.03 -8.78 20.00
C GLN A 156 -13.24 -8.88 18.48
N ARG A 157 -12.83 -7.86 17.72
CA ARG A 157 -12.92 -7.84 16.25
C ARG A 157 -12.10 -8.96 15.64
N CYS A 158 -10.95 -9.24 16.19
CA CYS A 158 -10.10 -10.36 15.77
C CYS A 158 -10.55 -11.72 16.35
N GLY A 159 -11.77 -11.81 16.89
CA GLY A 159 -12.34 -13.04 17.44
C GLY A 159 -11.55 -13.63 18.61
N SER A 160 -10.83 -12.79 19.36
CA SER A 160 -9.92 -13.17 20.45
C SER A 160 -8.83 -14.18 20.02
N ARG A 161 -8.38 -14.09 18.75
CA ARG A 161 -7.36 -14.98 18.18
C ARG A 161 -6.00 -14.32 18.01
N VAL A 162 -5.86 -13.06 18.40
CA VAL A 162 -4.60 -12.33 18.35
C VAL A 162 -3.72 -12.65 19.55
N ASN A 163 -2.44 -12.39 19.43
CA ASN A 163 -1.54 -12.34 20.58
C ASN A 163 -1.78 -11.00 21.32
N GLU A 164 -2.53 -11.06 22.45
CA GLU A 164 -2.87 -9.86 23.22
C GLU A 164 -1.63 -9.13 23.77
N ALA A 165 -0.51 -9.81 23.98
CA ALA A 165 0.74 -9.17 24.37
C ALA A 165 1.26 -8.22 23.28
N LEU A 166 1.13 -8.60 22.01
CA LEU A 166 1.47 -7.75 20.86
C LEU A 166 0.49 -6.58 20.73
N VAL A 167 -0.82 -6.81 20.94
CA VAL A 167 -1.81 -5.73 20.92
C VAL A 167 -1.52 -4.72 22.05
N SER A 168 -1.25 -5.19 23.25
CA SER A 168 -0.87 -4.32 24.37
C SER A 168 0.45 -3.58 24.09
N MET A 169 1.43 -4.24 23.47
CA MET A 169 2.69 -3.62 23.07
C MET A 169 2.47 -2.51 22.05
N TRP A 170 1.56 -2.71 21.07
CA TRP A 170 1.18 -1.71 20.09
C TRP A 170 0.64 -0.44 20.78
N PHE A 171 -0.34 -0.56 21.67
CA PHE A 171 -0.93 0.58 22.38
C PHE A 171 0.07 1.26 23.32
N ASN A 172 0.81 0.49 24.11
CA ASN A 172 1.70 1.02 25.15
C ASN A 172 2.92 1.76 24.57
N ASN A 173 3.41 1.36 23.40
CA ASN A 173 4.58 1.99 22.76
C ASN A 173 4.19 3.01 21.68
N SER A 174 2.91 3.07 21.31
CA SER A 174 2.42 3.97 20.27
C SER A 174 2.70 5.46 20.55
N PRO A 175 2.47 6.01 21.76
CA PRO A 175 2.75 7.41 22.05
C PRO A 175 4.24 7.75 21.89
N GLU A 176 5.13 6.89 22.39
CA GLU A 176 6.57 7.12 22.32
C GLU A 176 7.09 7.04 20.86
N ALA A 177 6.76 5.96 20.16
CA ALA A 177 7.16 5.78 18.74
C ALA A 177 6.54 6.85 17.84
N GLY A 178 5.29 7.23 18.09
CA GLY A 178 4.60 8.28 17.35
C GLY A 178 5.23 9.66 17.57
N ASN A 179 5.58 9.98 18.80
CA ASN A 179 6.26 11.24 19.13
C ASN A 179 7.66 11.30 18.50
N TRP A 180 8.40 10.19 18.53
CA TRP A 180 9.68 10.06 17.84
C TRP A 180 9.54 10.33 16.33
N LEU A 181 8.56 9.71 15.65
CA LEU A 181 8.32 9.94 14.22
C LEU A 181 7.96 11.40 13.94
N ILE A 182 7.12 12.02 14.78
CA ILE A 182 6.72 13.44 14.63
C ILE A 182 7.96 14.35 14.76
N ASP A 183 8.86 14.06 15.71
CA ASP A 183 10.08 14.84 15.88
C ASP A 183 11.02 14.72 14.67
N LYS A 184 11.23 13.50 14.16
CA LYS A 184 12.01 13.26 12.93
C LYS A 184 11.43 14.02 11.74
N CYS A 185 10.11 13.89 11.53
CA CYS A 185 9.42 14.57 10.44
C CYS A 185 9.53 16.10 10.53
N ALA A 186 9.47 16.66 11.74
CA ALA A 186 9.56 18.10 11.95
C ALA A 186 10.91 18.69 11.52
N GLU A 187 12.02 17.94 11.62
CA GLU A 187 13.34 18.36 11.15
C GLU A 187 13.37 18.65 9.64
N PHE A 188 12.52 17.96 8.86
CA PHE A 188 12.40 18.08 7.41
C PHE A 188 11.21 18.97 6.97
N GLY A 189 10.54 19.64 7.91
CA GLY A 189 9.34 20.44 7.60
C GLY A 189 8.11 19.60 7.28
N VAL A 190 8.08 18.34 7.70
CA VAL A 190 6.94 17.45 7.56
C VAL A 190 6.15 17.42 8.86
N VAL A 191 4.85 17.65 8.79
CA VAL A 191 3.97 17.75 9.97
C VAL A 191 2.82 16.76 9.90
N PRO A 192 2.35 16.24 11.06
CA PRO A 192 1.16 15.42 11.10
C PRO A 192 -0.10 16.26 10.89
N VAL A 193 -1.07 15.69 10.21
CA VAL A 193 -2.42 16.23 10.04
C VAL A 193 -3.40 15.10 10.28
N SER A 194 -4.37 15.28 11.16
CA SER A 194 -5.43 14.30 11.41
C SER A 194 -6.72 14.72 10.72
N PHE A 195 -7.42 13.76 10.15
CA PHE A 195 -8.74 13.93 9.60
C PHE A 195 -9.80 13.53 10.64
N ARG A 196 -11.03 14.03 10.47
CA ARG A 196 -12.16 13.55 11.26
C ARG A 196 -12.51 12.13 10.79
N ALA A 197 -11.77 11.15 11.29
CA ALA A 197 -12.06 9.75 11.05
C ALA A 197 -13.06 9.19 12.09
N HIS A 198 -13.46 10.00 13.05
CA HIS A 198 -14.29 9.56 14.17
C HIS A 198 -15.74 10.01 14.04
N ALA A 199 -16.61 9.05 14.31
CA ALA A 199 -18.03 9.27 14.42
C ALA A 199 -18.47 9.00 15.86
N PRO A 200 -18.81 10.02 16.66
CA PRO A 200 -19.31 9.81 18.02
C PRO A 200 -20.56 8.93 18.08
N ASN A 201 -21.33 8.86 17.00
CA ASN A 201 -22.52 8.05 16.85
C ASN A 201 -22.30 6.80 15.97
N ALA A 202 -21.05 6.47 15.62
CA ALA A 202 -20.73 5.26 14.88
C ALA A 202 -21.15 4.01 15.66
N ILE A 203 -21.49 2.95 14.93
CA ILE A 203 -21.82 1.65 15.53
C ILE A 203 -20.64 1.08 16.31
N ILE A 204 -19.42 1.39 15.87
CA ILE A 204 -18.17 1.05 16.54
C ILE A 204 -17.38 2.34 16.71
N PRO A 205 -16.93 2.69 17.92
CA PRO A 205 -16.07 3.85 18.14
C PRO A 205 -14.78 3.73 17.32
N GLU A 206 -14.40 4.83 16.68
CA GLU A 206 -13.12 4.98 16.00
C GLU A 206 -12.28 6.03 16.70
N SER A 207 -10.96 5.89 16.66
CA SER A 207 -10.05 6.83 17.29
C SER A 207 -9.76 8.04 16.41
N TYR A 208 -9.24 9.10 17.03
CA TYR A 208 -8.73 10.30 16.34
C TYR A 208 -7.28 10.17 15.89
N ASP A 209 -6.68 9.00 16.05
CA ASP A 209 -5.24 8.74 15.97
C ASP A 209 -4.71 8.43 14.57
N TYR A 210 -5.43 8.83 13.53
CA TYR A 210 -4.99 8.69 12.15
C TYR A 210 -4.20 9.92 11.70
N HIS A 211 -2.90 9.75 11.47
CA HIS A 211 -1.98 10.81 11.11
C HIS A 211 -1.58 10.72 9.64
N MET A 212 -1.87 11.76 8.87
CA MET A 212 -1.25 12.00 7.57
C MET A 212 -0.04 12.90 7.78
N PHE A 213 1.10 12.55 7.21
CA PHE A 213 2.30 13.36 7.27
C PHE A 213 2.44 14.18 5.98
N VAL A 214 2.44 15.52 6.12
CA VAL A 214 2.42 16.44 4.99
C VAL A 214 3.67 17.30 5.00
N ASN A 215 4.38 17.35 3.88
CA ASN A 215 5.50 18.28 3.70
C ASN A 215 4.95 19.71 3.53
N VAL A 216 5.24 20.56 4.48
CA VAL A 216 4.86 21.99 4.48
C VAL A 216 6.10 22.89 4.40
N GLY A 217 7.28 22.30 4.43
CA GLY A 217 8.57 22.98 4.27
C GLY A 217 9.02 23.07 2.81
N ASP A 218 10.21 23.63 2.64
CA ASP A 218 10.87 23.78 1.32
C ASP A 218 11.77 22.58 0.99
N HIS A 219 11.89 21.59 1.89
CA HIS A 219 12.74 20.42 1.68
C HIS A 219 12.22 19.59 0.51
N GLN A 220 13.12 19.25 -0.41
CA GLN A 220 12.84 18.38 -1.54
C GLN A 220 13.50 17.03 -1.26
N PHE A 221 12.69 15.98 -1.20
CA PHE A 221 13.18 14.63 -1.02
C PHE A 221 13.77 14.09 -2.33
N ASP A 222 14.93 13.46 -2.24
CA ASP A 222 15.59 12.81 -3.39
C ASP A 222 14.78 11.59 -3.85
N SER A 223 14.28 10.80 -2.90
CA SER A 223 13.38 9.68 -3.16
C SER A 223 11.94 10.12 -2.91
N LYS A 224 11.08 9.97 -3.91
CA LYS A 224 9.66 10.28 -3.80
C LYS A 224 8.87 8.99 -3.59
N CYS A 225 8.86 8.50 -2.37
CA CYS A 225 7.94 7.47 -1.95
C CYS A 225 6.52 8.07 -1.86
N GLY A 226 5.81 8.09 -2.96
CA GLY A 226 4.50 8.65 -3.29
C GLY A 226 3.68 9.26 -2.15
N TYR A 227 3.02 8.45 -1.33
CA TYR A 227 2.01 8.94 -0.38
C TYR A 227 2.50 9.12 1.04
N PHE A 228 3.70 8.64 1.38
CA PHE A 228 4.15 8.55 2.74
C PHE A 228 5.38 9.42 2.98
N ALA A 229 5.17 10.72 3.16
CA ALA A 229 6.25 11.67 3.40
C ALA A 229 7.17 11.25 4.57
N ALA A 230 6.61 10.59 5.60
CA ALA A 230 7.39 10.07 6.72
C ALA A 230 8.42 9.00 6.30
N THR A 231 8.14 8.15 5.31
CA THR A 231 9.12 7.16 4.83
C THR A 231 10.30 7.84 4.14
N ASN A 232 10.05 8.90 3.34
CA ASN A 232 11.13 9.69 2.76
C ASN A 232 12.01 10.32 3.85
N VAL A 233 11.40 10.86 4.91
CA VAL A 233 12.15 11.41 6.06
C VAL A 233 13.02 10.35 6.70
N LEU A 234 12.46 9.18 7.04
CA LEU A 234 13.19 8.11 7.70
C LEU A 234 14.32 7.55 6.84
N TYR A 235 14.11 7.47 5.54
CA TYR A 235 15.13 7.08 4.58
C TYR A 235 16.28 8.08 4.56
N GLU A 236 16.04 9.38 4.35
CA GLU A 236 17.09 10.39 4.30
C GLU A 236 17.76 10.60 5.65
N ASP A 237 16.99 10.63 6.76
CA ASP A 237 17.53 10.77 8.11
C ASP A 237 18.50 9.63 8.44
N SER A 238 18.15 8.38 8.10
CA SER A 238 19.00 7.22 8.39
C SER A 238 20.36 7.24 7.69
N GLN A 239 20.47 7.96 6.58
CA GLN A 239 21.70 8.09 5.78
C GLN A 239 22.53 9.34 6.16
N ASN A 240 22.07 10.14 7.12
CA ASN A 240 22.71 11.40 7.47
C ASN A 240 24.04 11.19 8.20
N ALA A 241 25.14 11.31 7.45
CA ALA A 241 26.50 11.15 7.93
C ALA A 241 26.98 12.27 8.87
N GLU A 242 26.30 13.42 8.90
CA GLU A 242 26.58 14.49 9.85
C GLU A 242 25.92 14.21 11.21
N LYS A 243 24.87 13.42 11.21
CA LYS A 243 24.06 13.11 12.40
C LYS A 243 24.49 11.79 13.06
N TYR A 244 24.86 10.78 12.27
CA TYR A 244 25.14 9.44 12.75
C TYR A 244 26.56 9.00 12.46
N GLU A 245 27.18 8.32 13.42
CA GLU A 245 28.51 7.72 13.28
C GLU A 245 28.48 6.59 12.21
N HIS A 246 27.39 5.80 12.20
CA HIS A 246 27.16 4.70 11.27
C HIS A 246 25.83 4.90 10.52
N PRO A 247 25.81 5.80 9.49
CA PRO A 247 24.59 5.97 8.68
C PRO A 247 24.26 4.70 7.90
N ALA A 248 22.97 4.45 7.66
CA ALA A 248 22.53 3.28 6.91
C ALA A 248 23.01 3.32 5.46
N THR A 249 23.38 2.16 4.92
CA THR A 249 23.67 1.97 3.50
C THR A 249 22.58 1.18 2.83
N TYR A 250 22.02 1.67 1.73
CA TYR A 250 20.95 1.04 0.97
C TYR A 250 21.48 0.43 -0.32
N PHE A 251 21.15 -0.84 -0.54
CA PHE A 251 21.41 -1.57 -1.78
C PHE A 251 20.08 -1.78 -2.50
N PHE A 252 19.80 -0.98 -3.50
CA PHE A 252 18.64 -1.13 -4.38
C PHE A 252 18.89 -2.19 -5.46
N ASN A 253 17.86 -2.60 -6.20
CA ASN A 253 17.93 -3.67 -7.20
C ASN A 253 18.56 -4.96 -6.64
N THR A 254 18.34 -5.22 -5.35
CA THR A 254 18.96 -6.30 -4.60
C THR A 254 17.87 -7.17 -3.97
N LYS A 255 17.48 -8.24 -4.67
CA LYS A 255 16.37 -9.11 -4.26
C LYS A 255 16.85 -10.23 -3.35
N ALA A 256 16.43 -10.22 -2.08
CA ALA A 256 16.65 -11.32 -1.15
C ALA A 256 16.05 -12.65 -1.66
N GLN A 257 16.75 -13.75 -1.46
CA GLN A 257 16.35 -15.07 -1.94
C GLN A 257 16.32 -16.14 -0.84
N GLU A 258 17.32 -16.20 0.02
CA GLU A 258 17.45 -17.25 1.04
C GLU A 258 18.18 -16.72 2.27
N LEU A 259 17.80 -17.19 3.46
CA LEU A 259 18.50 -16.87 4.71
C LEU A 259 19.69 -17.81 4.91
N LEU A 260 20.82 -17.24 5.33
CA LEU A 260 21.98 -18.04 5.79
C LEU A 260 21.77 -18.44 7.25
N VAL A 261 21.89 -19.73 7.52
CA VAL A 261 21.81 -20.31 8.88
C VAL A 261 23.13 -21.01 9.21
N GLU A 262 23.77 -20.59 10.29
CA GLU A 262 24.99 -21.18 10.82
C GLU A 262 24.78 -21.53 12.31
N ASP A 263 25.10 -22.74 12.71
CA ASP A 263 24.97 -23.23 14.09
C ASP A 263 23.58 -22.97 14.71
N GLY A 264 22.52 -23.01 13.91
CA GLY A 264 21.13 -22.80 14.33
C GLY A 264 20.72 -21.34 14.48
N ARG A 265 21.57 -20.40 14.06
CA ARG A 265 21.31 -18.95 14.07
C ARG A 265 21.25 -18.41 12.63
N VAL A 266 20.33 -17.51 12.38
CA VAL A 266 20.32 -16.73 11.13
C VAL A 266 21.44 -15.67 11.21
N THR A 267 22.41 -15.79 10.28
CA THR A 267 23.62 -14.94 10.23
C THR A 267 23.75 -14.12 8.97
N GLY A 268 22.76 -14.20 8.06
CA GLY A 268 22.79 -13.42 6.84
C GLY A 268 21.65 -13.74 5.89
N VAL A 269 21.75 -13.15 4.70
CA VAL A 269 20.79 -13.34 3.60
C VAL A 269 21.52 -13.34 2.27
N PHE A 270 21.21 -14.32 1.43
CA PHE A 270 21.61 -14.33 0.04
C PHE A 270 20.65 -13.49 -0.78
N ALA A 271 21.20 -12.69 -1.70
CA ALA A 271 20.41 -11.82 -2.57
C ALA A 271 20.97 -11.80 -4.00
N GLN A 272 20.09 -11.64 -4.97
CA GLN A 272 20.47 -11.36 -6.36
C GLN A 272 20.64 -9.86 -6.56
N ARG A 273 21.81 -9.47 -7.09
CA ARG A 273 22.13 -8.12 -7.51
C ARG A 273 22.85 -8.18 -8.85
N ASP A 274 22.37 -7.46 -9.86
CA ASP A 274 22.97 -7.42 -11.22
C ASP A 274 23.21 -8.80 -11.87
N GLY A 275 22.33 -9.78 -11.56
CA GLY A 275 22.44 -11.14 -12.06
C GLY A 275 23.46 -12.02 -11.31
N GLU A 276 24.09 -11.50 -10.27
CA GLU A 276 25.06 -12.20 -9.44
C GLU A 276 24.52 -12.48 -8.05
N LEU A 277 24.98 -13.58 -7.43
CA LEU A 277 24.61 -13.92 -6.06
C LEU A 277 25.54 -13.22 -5.07
N TRP A 278 24.97 -12.43 -4.18
CA TRP A 278 25.65 -11.75 -3.09
C TRP A 278 25.23 -12.32 -1.74
N LEU A 279 26.12 -12.24 -0.75
CA LEU A 279 25.84 -12.58 0.63
C LEU A 279 25.95 -11.36 1.53
N PHE A 280 24.88 -11.03 2.24
CA PHE A 280 24.86 -9.97 3.27
C PHE A 280 24.85 -10.65 4.63
N ARG A 281 25.98 -10.58 5.35
CA ARG A 281 26.14 -11.12 6.70
C ARG A 281 25.74 -10.13 7.76
N ALA A 282 25.04 -10.62 8.79
CA ALA A 282 24.54 -9.82 9.90
C ALA A 282 25.12 -10.33 11.23
N THR A 283 25.97 -9.55 11.88
CA THR A 283 26.62 -9.98 13.15
C THR A 283 25.65 -9.95 14.34
N LYS A 284 24.60 -9.09 14.29
CA LYS A 284 23.53 -9.02 15.31
C LYS A 284 22.26 -9.71 14.87
N GLY A 285 21.83 -9.55 13.62
CA GLY A 285 20.63 -10.21 13.11
C GLY A 285 20.08 -9.64 11.81
N VAL A 286 19.12 -10.37 11.24
CA VAL A 286 18.37 -10.02 10.02
C VAL A 286 16.95 -9.62 10.39
N ILE A 287 16.49 -8.49 9.87
CA ILE A 287 15.13 -7.96 10.04
C ILE A 287 14.37 -8.11 8.71
N LEU A 288 13.36 -8.94 8.67
CA LEU A 288 12.48 -9.11 7.52
C LEU A 288 11.38 -8.02 7.54
N ALA A 289 11.37 -7.18 6.50
CA ALA A 289 10.43 -6.06 6.30
C ALA A 289 9.85 -6.07 4.86
N THR A 290 9.63 -7.27 4.31
CA THR A 290 9.37 -7.54 2.88
C THR A 290 7.91 -7.36 2.45
N GLY A 291 7.06 -6.77 3.27
CA GLY A 291 5.64 -6.54 2.93
C GLY A 291 4.77 -7.78 3.13
N GLY A 292 3.72 -7.93 2.32
CA GLY A 292 2.69 -8.96 2.46
C GLY A 292 2.78 -10.09 1.43
N ILE A 293 1.66 -10.84 1.30
CA ILE A 293 1.57 -12.03 0.43
C ILE A 293 0.54 -11.88 -0.70
N HIS A 294 -0.11 -10.72 -0.83
CA HIS A 294 -1.34 -10.59 -1.63
C HIS A 294 -1.14 -10.69 -3.15
N GLU A 295 0.10 -10.69 -3.63
CA GLU A 295 0.44 -10.93 -5.04
C GLU A 295 0.95 -12.36 -5.31
N ASP A 296 1.00 -13.23 -4.29
CA ASP A 296 1.28 -14.66 -4.45
C ASP A 296 -0.03 -15.45 -4.35
N ALA A 297 -0.50 -15.97 -5.48
CA ALA A 297 -1.77 -16.68 -5.57
C ALA A 297 -1.77 -17.99 -4.75
N GLU A 298 -0.65 -18.70 -4.67
CA GLU A 298 -0.54 -19.96 -3.92
C GLU A 298 -0.60 -19.70 -2.41
N MET A 299 0.07 -18.65 -1.93
CA MET A 299 0.04 -18.26 -0.52
C MET A 299 -1.35 -17.71 -0.13
N THR A 300 -1.96 -16.88 -0.98
CA THR A 300 -3.31 -16.35 -0.71
C THR A 300 -4.38 -17.43 -0.74
N ASP A 301 -4.30 -18.40 -1.65
CA ASP A 301 -5.19 -19.56 -1.67
C ASP A 301 -5.04 -20.44 -0.42
N TYR A 302 -3.84 -20.49 0.18
CA TYR A 302 -3.58 -21.31 1.35
C TYR A 302 -3.93 -20.61 2.67
N TYR A 303 -3.58 -19.32 2.82
CA TYR A 303 -3.70 -18.59 4.09
C TYR A 303 -4.94 -17.69 4.18
N CYS A 304 -5.57 -17.30 3.08
CA CYS A 304 -6.78 -16.48 3.09
C CYS A 304 -8.04 -17.33 2.95
N ASP A 305 -9.18 -16.74 3.30
CA ASP A 305 -10.47 -17.35 3.02
C ASP A 305 -10.91 -17.11 1.56
N GLU A 306 -12.03 -17.74 1.16
CA GLU A 306 -12.59 -17.63 -0.20
C GLU A 306 -12.98 -16.20 -0.62
N ASN A 307 -13.03 -15.23 0.31
CA ASN A 307 -13.34 -13.85 -0.01
C ASN A 307 -12.24 -13.18 -0.83
N ILE A 308 -10.99 -13.64 -0.72
CA ILE A 308 -9.89 -13.14 -1.57
C ILE A 308 -10.22 -13.24 -3.07
N LYS A 309 -10.95 -14.26 -3.49
CA LYS A 309 -11.36 -14.51 -4.88
C LYS A 309 -12.50 -13.58 -5.35
N ARG A 310 -13.14 -12.87 -4.41
CA ARG A 310 -14.25 -11.93 -4.69
C ARG A 310 -13.78 -10.48 -4.77
N VAL A 311 -12.52 -10.22 -4.46
CA VAL A 311 -11.91 -8.91 -4.62
C VAL A 311 -11.83 -8.56 -6.10
N GLN A 312 -12.28 -7.36 -6.46
CA GLN A 312 -12.31 -6.91 -7.85
C GLN A 312 -11.03 -6.20 -8.27
N ARG A 313 -10.30 -5.66 -7.30
CA ARG A 313 -9.08 -4.89 -7.52
C ARG A 313 -8.16 -4.97 -6.31
N CYS A 314 -6.85 -5.07 -6.57
CA CYS A 314 -5.83 -4.81 -5.57
C CYS A 314 -5.34 -3.37 -5.72
N GLU A 315 -5.41 -2.56 -4.66
CA GLU A 315 -5.05 -1.13 -4.73
C GLU A 315 -3.53 -0.91 -4.76
N HIS A 316 -2.78 -1.84 -4.18
CA HIS A 316 -1.33 -1.76 -4.10
C HIS A 316 -0.61 -2.75 -5.01
N GLY A 317 -1.31 -3.39 -5.89
CA GLY A 317 -0.82 -4.31 -6.88
C GLY A 317 -1.40 -4.04 -8.28
N PRO A 318 -0.90 -4.70 -9.32
CA PRO A 318 0.25 -5.59 -9.29
C PRO A 318 1.57 -4.79 -9.40
N ALA A 319 2.40 -4.85 -8.37
CA ALA A 319 3.74 -4.28 -8.41
C ALA A 319 4.83 -5.38 -8.40
N GLY A 320 4.42 -6.64 -8.17
CA GLY A 320 5.32 -7.79 -8.14
C GLY A 320 6.21 -7.87 -6.89
N PHE A 321 5.82 -7.19 -5.79
CA PHE A 321 6.66 -7.07 -4.61
C PHE A 321 6.03 -7.60 -3.32
N SER A 322 4.71 -7.77 -3.29
CA SER A 322 4.00 -8.38 -2.16
C SER A 322 3.83 -9.89 -2.36
N THR A 323 4.93 -10.55 -2.72
CA THR A 323 5.00 -11.95 -3.14
C THR A 323 5.36 -12.91 -2.01
N GLY A 324 5.42 -12.42 -0.76
CA GLY A 324 5.69 -13.24 0.41
C GLY A 324 7.12 -13.74 0.53
N ASP A 325 8.09 -13.11 -0.11
CA ASP A 325 9.48 -13.61 -0.14
C ASP A 325 10.06 -13.76 1.27
N GLY A 326 9.87 -12.78 2.17
CA GLY A 326 10.33 -12.89 3.55
C GLY A 326 9.58 -13.97 4.36
N HIS A 327 8.30 -14.19 4.05
CA HIS A 327 7.54 -15.27 4.68
C HIS A 327 8.09 -16.63 4.27
N LYS A 328 8.35 -16.83 2.97
CA LYS A 328 8.94 -18.05 2.42
C LYS A 328 10.31 -18.32 3.03
N MET A 329 11.19 -17.34 3.04
CA MET A 329 12.52 -17.46 3.66
C MET A 329 12.43 -17.84 5.15
N GLY A 330 11.48 -17.25 5.89
CA GLY A 330 11.22 -17.63 7.27
C GLY A 330 10.76 -19.08 7.39
N LEU A 331 9.79 -19.53 6.58
CA LEU A 331 9.29 -20.90 6.57
C LEU A 331 10.40 -21.91 6.28
N TRP A 332 11.32 -21.62 5.36
CA TRP A 332 12.43 -22.52 5.00
C TRP A 332 13.44 -22.74 6.12
N VAL A 333 13.54 -21.77 7.05
CA VAL A 333 14.39 -21.91 8.26
C VAL A 333 13.60 -22.36 9.49
N GLY A 334 12.35 -22.84 9.31
CA GLY A 334 11.52 -23.42 10.36
C GLY A 334 10.65 -22.43 11.14
N ALA A 335 10.43 -21.22 10.60
CA ALA A 335 9.53 -20.28 11.25
C ALA A 335 8.07 -20.75 11.21
N HIS A 336 7.34 -20.44 12.28
CA HIS A 336 5.90 -20.61 12.36
C HIS A 336 5.18 -19.44 11.71
N MET A 337 4.28 -19.72 10.78
CA MET A 337 3.35 -18.74 10.24
C MET A 337 2.10 -18.70 11.13
N GLN A 338 1.58 -17.50 11.43
CA GLN A 338 0.33 -17.42 12.19
C GLN A 338 -0.79 -18.25 11.57
N ASP A 339 -1.72 -18.72 12.39
CA ASP A 339 -2.87 -19.50 11.94
C ASP A 339 -3.81 -18.63 11.05
N GLY A 340 -4.24 -19.19 9.93
CA GLY A 340 -5.22 -18.56 9.05
C GLY A 340 -6.67 -18.58 9.60
N PRO A 341 -7.63 -17.96 8.91
CA PRO A 341 -7.45 -17.16 7.70
C PRO A 341 -6.80 -15.79 7.99
N PHE A 342 -5.93 -15.37 7.09
CA PHE A 342 -5.31 -14.04 7.19
C PHE A 342 -6.34 -12.96 6.89
N PRO A 343 -6.38 -11.87 7.68
CA PRO A 343 -7.31 -10.78 7.45
C PRO A 343 -7.02 -10.05 6.14
N LEU A 344 -8.10 -9.75 5.43
CA LEU A 344 -8.10 -8.92 4.24
C LEU A 344 -8.40 -7.48 4.65
N MET A 345 -7.55 -6.54 4.29
CA MET A 345 -7.84 -5.10 4.44
C MET A 345 -8.64 -4.65 3.22
N LEU A 346 -9.93 -4.42 3.40
CA LEU A 346 -10.89 -4.23 2.31
C LEU A 346 -11.52 -2.84 2.33
N HIS A 347 -11.73 -2.30 1.12
CA HIS A 347 -12.50 -1.06 0.90
C HIS A 347 -13.56 -1.28 -0.19
N PRO A 348 -14.72 -0.58 -0.13
CA PRO A 348 -15.76 -0.70 -1.15
C PRO A 348 -15.48 0.12 -2.42
N GLN A 349 -14.28 0.64 -2.60
CA GLN A 349 -13.87 1.64 -3.60
C GLN A 349 -13.12 1.04 -4.81
N ALA A 350 -13.45 -0.20 -5.20
CA ALA A 350 -12.86 -0.76 -6.42
C ALA A 350 -13.31 -0.03 -7.71
N CYS A 351 -14.40 0.75 -7.63
CA CYS A 351 -14.96 1.52 -8.75
C CYS A 351 -15.05 3.01 -8.39
N SER A 352 -16.18 3.47 -7.84
CA SER A 352 -16.34 4.87 -7.42
C SER A 352 -15.57 5.15 -6.14
N MET A 353 -14.97 6.34 -6.07
CA MET A 353 -14.30 6.81 -4.88
C MET A 353 -15.26 7.40 -3.85
N PHE A 354 -16.34 8.03 -4.30
CA PHE A 354 -17.39 8.57 -3.43
C PHE A 354 -18.60 7.65 -3.40
N HIS A 355 -19.03 7.25 -2.22
CA HIS A 355 -20.26 6.49 -2.03
C HIS A 355 -21.07 6.91 -0.79
N GLY A 356 -20.47 7.60 0.18
CA GLY A 356 -21.12 8.10 1.38
C GLY A 356 -21.82 7.05 2.22
N CYS A 357 -22.79 7.49 3.02
CA CYS A 357 -23.67 6.65 3.82
C CYS A 357 -25.10 6.55 3.22
N PHE A 358 -25.22 6.69 1.92
CA PHE A 358 -26.49 6.59 1.18
C PHE A 358 -26.94 5.13 1.06
N PRO A 359 -28.20 4.86 0.64
CA PRO A 359 -28.68 3.48 0.49
C PRO A 359 -27.89 2.74 -0.59
N PHE A 360 -27.41 1.55 -0.25
CA PHE A 360 -26.78 0.62 -1.20
C PHE A 360 -27.81 -0.33 -1.76
N VAL A 361 -27.86 -0.43 -3.09
CA VAL A 361 -28.73 -1.39 -3.78
C VAL A 361 -27.89 -2.40 -4.58
N ASN A 362 -28.35 -3.63 -4.60
CA ASN A 362 -27.75 -4.69 -5.42
C ASN A 362 -28.24 -4.64 -6.88
N GLN A 363 -27.79 -5.60 -7.71
CA GLN A 363 -28.20 -5.66 -9.12
C GLN A 363 -29.69 -5.88 -9.31
N GLU A 364 -30.37 -6.49 -8.34
CA GLU A 364 -31.78 -6.72 -8.32
C GLU A 364 -32.61 -5.49 -7.90
N GLY A 365 -31.94 -4.38 -7.53
CA GLY A 365 -32.58 -3.13 -7.14
C GLY A 365 -32.97 -3.05 -5.66
N HIS A 366 -32.59 -4.05 -4.85
CA HIS A 366 -32.92 -4.10 -3.42
C HIS A 366 -31.82 -3.57 -2.54
N ARG A 367 -32.19 -2.80 -1.51
CA ARG A 367 -31.31 -2.46 -0.38
C ARG A 367 -31.04 -3.73 0.45
N PHE A 368 -29.81 -3.90 0.94
CA PHE A 368 -29.38 -5.17 1.53
C PHE A 368 -28.57 -5.04 2.85
N MET A 369 -28.33 -3.82 3.34
CA MET A 369 -27.49 -3.62 4.53
C MET A 369 -27.77 -2.32 5.26
N ASN A 370 -27.16 -2.17 6.45
CA ASN A 370 -27.00 -0.90 7.13
C ASN A 370 -25.72 -0.22 6.63
N GLU A 371 -25.86 0.87 5.89
CA GLU A 371 -24.75 1.59 5.29
C GLU A 371 -24.02 2.49 6.31
N GLY A 372 -24.50 2.58 7.56
CA GLY A 372 -23.81 3.22 8.67
C GLY A 372 -22.67 2.39 9.26
N THR A 373 -22.41 1.17 8.75
CA THR A 373 -21.30 0.33 9.17
C THR A 373 -19.97 0.81 8.57
N TRP A 374 -18.84 0.31 9.10
CA TRP A 374 -17.50 0.67 8.65
C TRP A 374 -17.16 0.03 7.29
N VAL A 375 -16.09 0.54 6.64
CA VAL A 375 -15.66 0.14 5.26
C VAL A 375 -15.49 -1.37 5.09
N GLN A 376 -14.87 -2.05 6.05
CA GLN A 376 -14.69 -3.50 6.03
C GLN A 376 -16.05 -4.22 6.01
N GLY A 377 -16.99 -3.78 6.87
CA GLY A 377 -18.34 -4.34 6.91
C GLY A 377 -19.12 -4.07 5.63
N LYS A 378 -18.99 -2.89 5.02
CA LYS A 378 -19.57 -2.59 3.71
C LYS A 378 -19.02 -3.54 2.65
N SER A 379 -17.71 -3.70 2.59
CA SER A 379 -17.04 -4.60 1.65
C SER A 379 -17.51 -6.04 1.76
N MET A 380 -17.60 -6.56 2.97
CA MET A 380 -18.07 -7.92 3.22
C MET A 380 -19.53 -8.11 2.78
N ASN A 381 -20.41 -7.12 3.01
CA ASN A 381 -21.80 -7.20 2.55
C ASN A 381 -21.92 -7.11 1.04
N ILE A 382 -21.09 -6.31 0.36
CA ILE A 382 -21.05 -6.23 -1.11
C ILE A 382 -20.62 -7.57 -1.71
N MET A 383 -19.67 -8.29 -1.09
CA MET A 383 -19.24 -9.62 -1.55
C MET A 383 -20.35 -10.68 -1.50
N HIS A 384 -21.41 -10.45 -0.73
CA HIS A 384 -22.58 -11.35 -0.70
C HIS A 384 -23.59 -11.05 -1.79
N GLN A 385 -23.40 -9.98 -2.60
CA GLN A 385 -24.33 -9.61 -3.65
C GLN A 385 -23.92 -10.21 -5.01
N THR A 386 -24.86 -10.31 -5.92
CA THR A 386 -24.65 -10.79 -7.28
C THR A 386 -23.54 -9.99 -7.96
N GLY A 387 -22.52 -10.66 -8.49
CA GLY A 387 -21.37 -10.05 -9.16
C GLY A 387 -20.38 -9.31 -8.23
N ASN A 388 -20.55 -9.42 -6.90
CA ASN A 388 -19.72 -8.73 -5.88
C ASN A 388 -19.70 -7.20 -6.08
N VAL A 389 -20.81 -6.62 -6.55
CA VAL A 389 -21.00 -5.18 -6.79
C VAL A 389 -22.34 -4.71 -6.25
N ALA A 390 -22.42 -3.42 -5.97
CA ALA A 390 -23.64 -2.70 -5.63
C ALA A 390 -23.55 -1.26 -6.13
N TRP A 391 -24.59 -0.48 -5.89
CA TRP A 391 -24.62 0.95 -6.18
C TRP A 391 -25.07 1.74 -4.97
N SER A 392 -24.34 2.79 -4.63
CA SER A 392 -24.77 3.82 -3.68
C SER A 392 -25.66 4.80 -4.41
N ILE A 393 -26.90 4.96 -3.95
CA ILE A 393 -27.90 5.83 -4.60
C ILE A 393 -28.03 7.12 -3.81
N PHE A 394 -27.81 8.27 -4.47
CA PHE A 394 -27.94 9.57 -3.84
C PHE A 394 -28.52 10.62 -4.81
N ASP A 395 -28.86 11.78 -4.27
CA ASP A 395 -29.51 12.84 -4.99
C ASP A 395 -28.68 14.12 -5.11
N ALA A 396 -29.21 15.18 -5.69
CA ALA A 396 -28.51 16.44 -5.95
C ALA A 396 -27.97 17.14 -4.69
N ASP A 397 -28.46 16.80 -3.51
CA ASP A 397 -28.04 17.39 -2.24
C ASP A 397 -26.93 16.58 -1.54
N TYR A 398 -26.27 15.64 -2.26
CA TYR A 398 -25.24 14.75 -1.71
C TYR A 398 -24.09 15.48 -0.98
N GLY A 399 -23.62 16.61 -1.49
CA GLY A 399 -22.57 17.40 -0.85
C GLY A 399 -23.02 17.90 0.53
N LYS A 400 -24.24 18.45 0.60
CA LYS A 400 -24.84 18.86 1.88
C LYS A 400 -24.96 17.69 2.86
N TYR A 401 -25.45 16.55 2.39
CA TYR A 401 -25.63 15.37 3.25
C TYR A 401 -24.28 14.77 3.70
N ASN A 402 -23.28 14.79 2.83
CA ASN A 402 -21.92 14.39 3.22
C ASN A 402 -21.40 15.30 4.35
N ARG A 403 -21.54 16.61 4.25
CA ARG A 403 -21.15 17.54 5.33
C ARG A 403 -21.93 17.29 6.62
N MET A 404 -23.25 17.09 6.52
CA MET A 404 -24.08 16.75 7.70
C MET A 404 -23.65 15.45 8.35
N SER A 405 -23.30 14.42 7.58
CA SER A 405 -22.81 13.16 8.11
C SER A 405 -21.49 13.31 8.85
N LEU A 406 -20.62 14.20 8.41
CA LEU A 406 -19.37 14.53 9.09
C LEU A 406 -19.60 15.30 10.40
N GLU A 407 -20.59 16.21 10.42
CA GLU A 407 -20.99 16.97 11.63
C GLU A 407 -21.63 16.06 12.66
N ASN A 408 -22.44 15.11 12.25
CA ASN A 408 -23.12 14.13 13.13
C ASN A 408 -22.19 12.98 13.58
N GLY A 409 -20.98 12.94 13.08
CA GLY A 409 -20.11 11.80 13.15
C GLY A 409 -20.33 10.88 11.95
N THR A 410 -19.29 10.56 11.23
CA THR A 410 -19.39 9.90 9.93
C THR A 410 -20.16 8.59 9.97
N GLY A 411 -21.13 8.45 9.10
CA GLY A 411 -21.92 7.22 8.96
C GLY A 411 -21.14 6.10 8.31
N GLY A 412 -20.13 5.59 8.95
CA GLY A 412 -19.31 4.54 8.40
C GLY A 412 -17.87 4.66 8.83
N GLY A 413 -17.58 5.77 9.50
CA GLY A 413 -16.43 5.92 10.32
C GLY A 413 -15.17 6.40 9.63
N MET A 414 -14.79 5.99 8.46
CA MET A 414 -13.55 6.45 7.86
C MET A 414 -13.79 7.55 6.82
N PHE A 415 -12.83 8.48 6.71
CA PHE A 415 -12.88 9.55 5.70
C PHE A 415 -12.95 9.04 4.25
N TRP A 416 -12.58 7.80 4.01
CA TRP A 416 -12.75 7.12 2.73
C TRP A 416 -14.22 6.87 2.36
N ASP A 417 -15.10 6.73 3.34
CA ASP A 417 -16.54 6.50 3.11
C ASP A 417 -17.26 7.79 2.76
N THR A 418 -16.91 8.84 3.48
CA THR A 418 -17.39 10.20 3.29
C THR A 418 -16.18 11.10 3.31
N MET A 419 -15.86 11.75 2.21
CA MET A 419 -14.69 12.63 2.15
C MET A 419 -14.75 13.66 3.28
N SER A 420 -13.65 13.82 4.00
CA SER A 420 -13.55 14.69 5.17
C SER A 420 -12.42 15.70 5.08
N ALA A 421 -12.54 16.77 5.84
CA ALA A 421 -11.46 17.75 6.02
C ALA A 421 -10.57 17.37 7.20
N ALA A 422 -9.35 17.89 7.22
CA ALA A 422 -8.50 17.84 8.41
C ALA A 422 -9.17 18.55 9.58
N ILE A 423 -8.89 18.06 10.81
CA ILE A 423 -9.46 18.64 12.04
C ILE A 423 -9.15 20.14 12.12
N GLY A 424 -10.20 20.95 12.31
CA GLY A 424 -10.10 22.41 12.36
C GLY A 424 -10.13 23.13 11.01
N GLN A 425 -10.29 22.37 9.90
CA GLN A 425 -10.58 22.94 8.59
C GLN A 425 -12.08 22.91 8.29
N GLU A 426 -12.55 23.87 7.49
CA GLU A 426 -13.91 23.87 6.99
C GLU A 426 -14.02 22.92 5.80
N PHE A 427 -15.02 22.05 5.81
CA PHE A 427 -15.40 21.20 4.70
C PHE A 427 -16.62 21.78 4.01
N THR A 428 -16.58 21.95 2.70
CA THR A 428 -17.65 22.53 1.89
C THR A 428 -18.31 21.49 1.01
N ASP A 429 -19.53 21.78 0.53
CA ASP A 429 -20.27 20.88 -0.36
C ASP A 429 -19.52 20.67 -1.69
N ASP A 430 -18.68 21.62 -2.11
CA ASP A 430 -17.90 21.57 -3.34
C ASP A 430 -16.69 20.60 -3.23
N ASP A 431 -16.25 20.26 -2.03
CA ASP A 431 -15.07 19.39 -1.83
C ASP A 431 -15.30 17.96 -2.36
N VAL A 432 -16.53 17.48 -2.39
CA VAL A 432 -16.88 16.17 -2.95
C VAL A 432 -17.30 16.22 -4.41
N THR A 433 -17.69 17.40 -4.91
CA THR A 433 -18.22 17.54 -6.29
C THR A 433 -17.19 17.12 -7.33
N SER A 434 -15.94 17.52 -7.18
CA SER A 434 -14.86 17.17 -8.10
C SER A 434 -14.61 15.66 -8.17
N ILE A 435 -14.80 14.96 -7.05
CA ILE A 435 -14.63 13.49 -6.96
C ILE A 435 -15.78 12.81 -7.70
N VAL A 436 -17.02 13.22 -7.43
CA VAL A 436 -18.20 12.66 -8.10
C VAL A 436 -18.15 12.91 -9.61
N GLU A 437 -17.74 14.12 -10.04
CA GLU A 437 -17.57 14.44 -11.46
C GLU A 437 -16.47 13.62 -12.12
N SER A 438 -15.38 13.38 -11.42
CA SER A 438 -14.30 12.48 -11.87
C SER A 438 -14.80 11.04 -12.03
N ASP A 439 -15.56 10.53 -11.07
CA ASP A 439 -16.18 9.20 -11.14
C ASP A 439 -17.19 9.09 -12.30
N ILE A 440 -17.93 10.16 -12.59
CA ILE A 440 -18.82 10.24 -13.76
C ILE A 440 -18.02 10.20 -15.06
N ALA A 441 -16.95 10.95 -15.15
CA ALA A 441 -16.11 11.04 -16.35
C ALA A 441 -15.53 9.68 -16.78
N VAL A 442 -15.27 8.79 -15.82
CA VAL A 442 -14.76 7.42 -16.07
C VAL A 442 -15.87 6.36 -16.09
N GLY A 443 -17.13 6.74 -15.89
CA GLY A 443 -18.28 5.85 -15.94
C GLY A 443 -18.49 4.98 -14.68
N ASN A 444 -17.81 5.27 -13.59
CA ASN A 444 -18.02 4.60 -12.31
C ASN A 444 -19.25 5.11 -11.57
N THR A 445 -19.61 6.37 -11.76
CA THR A 445 -20.86 6.96 -11.28
C THR A 445 -21.72 7.38 -12.47
N VAL A 446 -23.00 7.07 -12.44
CA VAL A 446 -23.97 7.50 -13.45
C VAL A 446 -24.97 8.48 -12.86
N LYS A 447 -25.56 9.32 -13.73
CA LYS A 447 -26.47 10.42 -13.36
C LYS A 447 -27.70 10.38 -14.25
N ALA A 448 -28.89 10.61 -13.68
CA ALA A 448 -30.15 10.63 -14.39
C ALA A 448 -31.13 11.63 -13.76
N ASP A 449 -32.15 12.02 -14.52
CA ASP A 449 -33.20 12.95 -14.04
C ASP A 449 -34.36 12.23 -13.33
N SER A 450 -34.44 10.89 -13.40
CA SER A 450 -35.41 10.06 -12.70
C SER A 450 -34.79 8.76 -12.19
N ILE A 451 -35.49 8.11 -11.23
CA ILE A 451 -35.10 6.77 -10.72
C ILE A 451 -35.26 5.72 -11.81
N GLU A 452 -36.27 5.83 -12.69
CA GLU A 452 -36.47 4.93 -13.82
C GLU A 452 -35.29 4.97 -14.81
N GLU A 453 -34.84 6.18 -15.18
CA GLU A 453 -33.66 6.33 -16.03
C GLU A 453 -32.40 5.82 -15.33
N LEU A 454 -32.23 6.09 -14.01
CA LEU A 454 -31.11 5.60 -13.23
C LEU A 454 -31.07 4.08 -13.20
N ALA A 455 -32.23 3.45 -13.00
CA ALA A 455 -32.37 1.98 -13.03
C ALA A 455 -31.91 1.39 -14.37
N ALA A 456 -32.31 2.02 -15.49
CA ALA A 456 -31.88 1.60 -16.83
C ALA A 456 -30.35 1.70 -17.01
N LEU A 457 -29.72 2.75 -16.48
CA LEU A 457 -28.26 2.94 -16.56
C LEU A 457 -27.48 1.91 -15.75
N ILE A 458 -28.00 1.47 -14.60
CA ILE A 458 -27.33 0.46 -13.75
C ILE A 458 -27.77 -0.98 -14.06
N GLY A 459 -28.77 -1.16 -14.93
CA GLY A 459 -29.30 -2.46 -15.32
C GLY A 459 -30.19 -3.12 -14.26
N ALA A 460 -30.76 -2.33 -13.33
CA ALA A 460 -31.71 -2.84 -12.31
C ALA A 460 -33.15 -2.77 -12.82
N PRO A 461 -34.08 -3.60 -12.29
CA PRO A 461 -35.48 -3.46 -12.54
C PRO A 461 -36.02 -2.11 -12.02
N ALA A 462 -36.66 -1.32 -12.89
CA ALA A 462 -37.04 0.05 -12.56
C ALA A 462 -38.14 0.14 -11.47
N ASP A 463 -39.12 -0.76 -11.52
CA ASP A 463 -40.15 -0.86 -10.50
C ASP A 463 -39.59 -1.23 -9.12
N VAL A 464 -38.67 -2.19 -9.06
CA VAL A 464 -38.04 -2.62 -7.82
C VAL A 464 -37.15 -1.49 -7.23
N LEU A 465 -36.35 -0.82 -8.06
CA LEU A 465 -35.50 0.30 -7.59
C LEU A 465 -36.37 1.44 -7.07
N GLN A 466 -37.50 1.77 -7.78
CA GLN A 466 -38.41 2.83 -7.33
C GLN A 466 -39.02 2.46 -5.96
N GLU A 467 -39.58 1.23 -5.82
CA GLU A 467 -40.11 0.76 -4.55
C GLU A 467 -39.08 0.79 -3.41
N THR A 468 -37.83 0.42 -3.70
CA THR A 468 -36.72 0.45 -2.72
C THR A 468 -36.43 1.89 -2.26
N ILE A 469 -36.35 2.85 -3.17
CA ILE A 469 -36.09 4.24 -2.85
C ILE A 469 -37.27 4.89 -2.13
N ASP A 470 -38.52 4.59 -2.56
CA ASP A 470 -39.73 5.08 -1.88
C ASP A 470 -39.78 4.55 -0.44
N ARG A 471 -39.53 3.26 -0.22
CA ARG A 471 -39.45 2.65 1.11
C ARG A 471 -38.37 3.29 1.95
N TYR A 472 -37.17 3.52 1.39
CA TYR A 472 -36.09 4.19 2.09
C TYR A 472 -36.46 5.63 2.52
N ASN A 473 -37.12 6.41 1.65
CA ASN A 473 -37.60 7.75 1.95
C ASN A 473 -38.73 7.76 3.02
N GLU A 474 -39.55 6.73 3.10
CA GLU A 474 -40.52 6.56 4.21
C GLU A 474 -39.77 6.40 5.55
N LEU A 475 -38.70 5.59 5.60
CA LEU A 475 -37.89 5.39 6.80
C LEU A 475 -37.17 6.70 7.22
N VAL A 476 -36.64 7.45 6.24
CA VAL A 476 -36.09 8.79 6.51
C VAL A 476 -37.13 9.71 7.11
N THR A 477 -38.34 9.77 6.54
CA THR A 477 -39.45 10.60 7.05
C THR A 477 -39.87 10.18 8.45
N LYS A 478 -39.88 8.87 8.71
CA LYS A 478 -40.14 8.30 10.04
C LYS A 478 -39.06 8.63 11.05
N GLY A 479 -37.83 8.86 10.62
CA GLY A 479 -36.65 9.04 11.47
C GLY A 479 -36.17 7.75 12.12
N ALA A 480 -36.50 6.58 11.53
CA ALA A 480 -36.06 5.28 12.01
C ALA A 480 -36.00 4.26 10.87
N ASP A 481 -34.93 3.52 10.78
CA ASP A 481 -34.74 2.43 9.82
C ASP A 481 -35.18 1.11 10.44
N ASP A 482 -36.43 0.70 10.14
CA ASP A 482 -36.98 -0.58 10.62
C ASP A 482 -36.40 -1.78 9.88
N ASP A 483 -35.78 -1.57 8.69
CA ASP A 483 -35.34 -2.63 7.83
C ASP A 483 -33.94 -3.13 8.17
N PHE A 484 -32.99 -2.21 8.41
CA PHE A 484 -31.59 -2.55 8.71
C PHE A 484 -31.02 -1.81 9.94
N HIS A 485 -31.84 -1.04 10.65
CA HIS A 485 -31.48 -0.31 11.88
C HIS A 485 -30.30 0.65 11.70
N LYS A 486 -30.22 1.31 10.56
CA LYS A 486 -29.26 2.39 10.32
C LYS A 486 -29.58 3.55 11.27
N PRO A 487 -28.57 4.13 11.95
CA PRO A 487 -28.80 5.26 12.86
C PRO A 487 -29.52 6.41 12.18
N ALA A 488 -30.46 7.05 12.88
CA ALA A 488 -31.30 8.12 12.33
C ALA A 488 -30.50 9.31 11.78
N ASP A 489 -29.39 9.63 12.44
CA ASP A 489 -28.49 10.73 12.05
C ASP A 489 -27.83 10.53 10.69
N PHE A 490 -27.91 9.33 10.12
CA PHE A 490 -27.35 8.95 8.81
C PHE A 490 -28.44 8.63 7.77
N LEU A 491 -29.68 8.90 8.08
CA LEU A 491 -30.81 8.73 7.16
C LEU A 491 -30.98 10.03 6.33
N TYR A 492 -30.45 10.06 5.12
CA TYR A 492 -30.58 11.18 4.21
C TYR A 492 -31.47 10.82 3.03
N PRO A 493 -32.44 11.67 2.65
CA PRO A 493 -33.41 11.34 1.61
C PRO A 493 -32.80 11.30 0.20
N VAL A 494 -33.45 10.58 -0.69
CA VAL A 494 -33.16 10.53 -2.13
C VAL A 494 -34.40 10.98 -2.86
N VAL A 495 -34.59 12.33 -3.02
CA VAL A 495 -35.85 12.92 -3.48
C VAL A 495 -35.70 14.01 -4.54
N LYS A 496 -34.46 14.50 -4.77
CA LYS A 496 -34.19 15.68 -5.59
C LYS A 496 -33.33 15.35 -6.80
N ALA A 497 -33.88 15.43 -7.99
CA ALA A 497 -33.11 15.26 -9.21
C ALA A 497 -31.98 16.34 -9.36
N PRO A 498 -30.88 16.03 -10.04
CA PRO A 498 -30.55 14.73 -10.61
C PRO A 498 -30.23 13.67 -9.55
N PHE A 499 -30.48 12.41 -9.88
CA PHE A 499 -30.14 11.25 -9.09
C PHE A 499 -28.83 10.63 -9.60
N TYR A 500 -28.09 9.98 -8.70
CA TYR A 500 -26.81 9.38 -8.98
C TYR A 500 -26.76 7.94 -8.47
N ALA A 501 -26.03 7.10 -9.18
CA ALA A 501 -25.67 5.76 -8.71
C ALA A 501 -24.15 5.57 -8.83
N ALA A 502 -23.48 5.54 -7.72
CA ALA A 502 -22.05 5.28 -7.65
C ALA A 502 -21.83 3.77 -7.51
N LYS A 503 -21.14 3.17 -8.48
CA LYS A 503 -20.79 1.75 -8.45
C LYS A 503 -19.77 1.49 -7.36
N VAL A 504 -20.10 0.59 -6.44
CA VAL A 504 -19.21 0.12 -5.39
C VAL A 504 -18.83 -1.33 -5.62
N GLY A 505 -17.60 -1.65 -5.37
CA GLY A 505 -17.04 -2.98 -5.47
C GLY A 505 -15.87 -3.10 -4.49
N VAL A 506 -15.36 -4.31 -4.28
CA VAL A 506 -14.39 -4.53 -3.21
C VAL A 506 -12.97 -4.44 -3.72
N ALA A 507 -12.20 -3.53 -3.11
CA ALA A 507 -10.78 -3.38 -3.29
C ALA A 507 -10.02 -3.98 -2.10
N LEU A 508 -8.91 -4.65 -2.38
CA LEU A 508 -7.94 -5.14 -1.40
C LEU A 508 -6.79 -4.14 -1.30
N LEU A 509 -6.48 -3.68 -0.08
CA LEU A 509 -5.27 -2.89 0.17
C LEU A 509 -4.08 -3.79 0.48
N ALA A 510 -4.27 -4.74 1.39
CA ALA A 510 -3.24 -5.69 1.80
C ALA A 510 -3.86 -6.91 2.46
N VAL A 511 -3.11 -8.01 2.46
CA VAL A 511 -3.30 -9.13 3.38
C VAL A 511 -2.39 -8.90 4.59
N VAL A 512 -2.96 -8.92 5.79
CA VAL A 512 -2.23 -8.63 7.03
C VAL A 512 -2.13 -9.87 7.91
N GLY A 513 -1.09 -10.66 7.69
CA GLY A 513 -0.74 -11.87 8.41
C GLY A 513 0.69 -12.25 8.09
N GLY A 514 1.37 -12.94 8.98
CA GLY A 514 2.79 -13.19 8.75
C GLY A 514 3.41 -14.19 9.72
N LEU A 515 4.73 -14.16 9.79
CA LEU A 515 5.53 -14.99 10.70
C LEU A 515 5.22 -14.63 12.16
N SER A 516 4.97 -15.63 12.98
CA SER A 516 4.75 -15.45 14.42
C SER A 516 5.96 -14.78 15.07
N VAL A 517 5.73 -13.80 15.92
CA VAL A 517 6.78 -13.07 16.64
C VAL A 517 6.48 -12.97 18.13
N ASN A 518 7.52 -12.86 18.94
CA ASN A 518 7.40 -12.51 20.37
C ASN A 518 7.40 -10.97 20.57
N THR A 519 7.38 -10.53 21.82
CA THR A 519 7.40 -9.09 22.16
C THR A 519 8.76 -8.42 21.95
N ASP A 520 9.82 -9.16 21.69
CA ASP A 520 11.12 -8.65 21.22
C ASP A 520 11.20 -8.63 19.68
N LEU A 521 10.11 -8.99 19.00
CA LEU A 521 9.96 -9.08 17.53
C LEU A 521 10.85 -10.13 16.87
N GLN A 522 11.35 -11.11 17.67
CA GLN A 522 12.03 -12.30 17.16
C GLN A 522 10.99 -13.25 16.53
N VAL A 523 11.32 -13.77 15.36
CA VAL A 523 10.51 -14.79 14.68
C VAL A 523 10.53 -16.08 15.48
N LEU A 524 9.39 -16.75 15.60
CA LEU A 524 9.20 -17.97 16.37
C LEU A 524 9.12 -19.20 15.46
N ASP A 525 9.62 -20.34 15.95
CA ASP A 525 9.43 -21.66 15.35
C ASP A 525 8.08 -22.30 15.75
N ASP A 526 7.82 -23.51 15.29
CA ASP A 526 6.58 -24.26 15.61
C ASP A 526 6.44 -24.60 17.09
N GLU A 527 7.53 -24.66 17.86
CA GLU A 527 7.53 -24.83 19.31
C GLU A 527 7.44 -23.51 20.08
N LYS A 528 7.21 -22.38 19.35
CA LYS A 528 7.13 -21.01 19.89
C LYS A 528 8.44 -20.54 20.54
N LYS A 529 9.57 -21.06 20.10
CA LYS A 529 10.90 -20.61 20.51
C LYS A 529 11.42 -19.60 19.48
N PRO A 530 12.18 -18.57 19.92
CA PRO A 530 12.82 -17.64 19.00
C PRO A 530 13.83 -18.34 18.08
N ILE A 531 13.77 -18.06 16.77
CA ILE A 531 14.83 -18.37 15.83
C ILE A 531 15.91 -17.30 16.04
N GLU A 532 17.06 -17.71 16.53
CA GLU A 532 18.14 -16.78 16.84
C GLU A 532 18.58 -15.98 15.61
N GLY A 533 18.77 -14.67 15.79
CA GLY A 533 19.21 -13.77 14.72
C GLY A 533 18.15 -13.37 13.71
N LEU A 534 16.89 -13.85 13.83
CA LEU A 534 15.80 -13.54 12.90
C LEU A 534 14.70 -12.71 13.56
N TYR A 535 14.35 -11.59 12.91
CA TYR A 535 13.33 -10.65 13.34
C TYR A 535 12.39 -10.31 12.19
N ALA A 536 11.15 -9.88 12.49
CA ALA A 536 10.20 -9.46 11.47
C ALA A 536 9.39 -8.24 11.90
N THR A 537 9.07 -7.38 10.91
CA THR A 537 8.25 -6.17 11.09
C THR A 537 7.31 -5.94 9.91
N GLY A 538 6.38 -5.02 10.05
CA GLY A 538 5.37 -4.75 9.02
C GLY A 538 4.50 -5.97 8.73
N ASN A 539 4.00 -6.10 7.50
CA ASN A 539 3.14 -7.23 7.12
C ASN A 539 3.86 -8.58 7.08
N THR A 540 5.19 -8.61 7.16
CA THR A 540 5.95 -9.86 7.32
C THR A 540 5.78 -10.44 8.73
N SER A 541 5.48 -9.62 9.76
CA SER A 541 5.20 -10.07 11.13
C SER A 541 3.73 -10.39 11.35
N GLY A 542 3.44 -11.47 12.04
CA GLY A 542 2.11 -12.01 12.32
C GLY A 542 1.58 -11.76 13.73
N ASP A 543 0.49 -12.43 14.07
CA ASP A 543 -0.16 -12.56 15.37
C ASP A 543 -0.80 -11.28 15.95
N LEU A 544 -0.64 -10.12 15.30
CA LEU A 544 -1.27 -8.87 15.72
C LEU A 544 -2.72 -8.76 15.24
N TYR A 545 -3.05 -9.42 14.14
CA TYR A 545 -4.37 -9.46 13.51
C TYR A 545 -4.83 -10.90 13.32
N ALA A 546 -6.14 -11.13 13.33
CA ALA A 546 -6.74 -12.42 12.99
C ALA A 546 -8.17 -12.21 12.48
N ILE A 547 -8.58 -12.94 11.45
CA ILE A 547 -9.91 -12.93 10.83
C ILE A 547 -10.46 -11.57 10.38
N ASP A 548 -10.10 -10.46 11.04
CA ASP A 548 -10.53 -9.10 10.69
C ASP A 548 -9.38 -8.10 10.86
N TYR A 549 -9.47 -6.96 10.15
CA TYR A 549 -8.60 -5.81 10.32
C TYR A 549 -9.33 -4.74 11.15
N PRO A 550 -8.92 -4.48 12.42
CA PRO A 550 -9.70 -3.67 13.36
C PRO A 550 -9.49 -2.17 13.11
N ILE A 551 -10.32 -1.58 12.27
CA ILE A 551 -10.23 -0.16 11.88
C ILE A 551 -10.71 0.84 12.94
N ASN A 552 -11.12 0.39 14.13
CA ASN A 552 -11.33 1.28 15.26
C ASN A 552 -10.07 2.08 15.62
N MET A 553 -8.90 1.61 15.17
CA MET A 553 -7.64 2.33 15.11
C MET A 553 -7.22 2.44 13.65
N ALA A 554 -7.74 3.44 12.92
CA ALA A 554 -7.45 3.61 11.51
C ALA A 554 -5.94 3.76 11.24
N GLY A 555 -5.42 3.15 10.16
CA GLY A 555 -3.99 3.19 9.83
C GLY A 555 -3.08 2.38 10.76
N ASN A 556 -3.63 1.47 11.55
CA ASN A 556 -2.90 0.70 12.56
C ASN A 556 -1.81 -0.22 11.96
N SER A 557 -1.93 -0.67 10.71
CA SER A 557 -0.90 -1.45 10.03
C SER A 557 0.36 -0.63 9.77
N ASN A 558 0.22 0.62 9.32
CA ASN A 558 1.34 1.55 9.23
C ASN A 558 1.85 1.94 10.62
N GLY A 559 0.95 2.07 11.61
CA GLY A 559 1.32 2.21 13.03
C GLY A 559 2.21 1.08 13.50
N ARG A 560 1.88 -0.18 13.17
CA ARG A 560 2.74 -1.34 13.44
C ARG A 560 4.11 -1.19 12.78
N CYS A 561 4.19 -0.73 11.53
CA CYS A 561 5.47 -0.50 10.86
C CYS A 561 6.35 0.48 11.64
N VAL A 562 5.76 1.56 12.14
CA VAL A 562 6.47 2.57 12.93
C VAL A 562 6.86 2.04 14.31
N ILE A 563 5.89 1.48 15.05
CA ILE A 563 6.13 1.02 16.44
C ILE A 563 7.14 -0.14 16.46
N TRP A 564 6.94 -1.17 15.59
CA TRP A 564 7.86 -2.32 15.53
C TRP A 564 9.24 -1.91 15.06
N GLY A 565 9.34 -1.08 14.00
CA GLY A 565 10.63 -0.58 13.52
C GLY A 565 11.37 0.22 14.59
N TYR A 566 10.67 1.11 15.31
CA TYR A 566 11.23 1.87 16.42
C TYR A 566 11.75 0.96 17.55
N LEU A 567 10.98 -0.06 17.94
CA LEU A 567 11.39 -1.01 18.98
C LEU A 567 12.55 -1.90 18.55
N LEU A 568 12.60 -2.29 17.27
CA LEU A 568 13.70 -3.09 16.73
C LEU A 568 15.05 -2.37 16.85
N GLY A 569 15.11 -1.05 16.64
CA GLY A 569 16.34 -0.30 16.89
C GLY A 569 16.84 -0.45 18.33
N LYS A 570 15.93 -0.40 19.30
CA LYS A 570 16.26 -0.61 20.72
C LYS A 570 16.66 -2.07 21.03
N THR A 571 16.05 -3.03 20.32
CA THR A 571 16.37 -4.46 20.44
C THR A 571 17.77 -4.74 19.87
N MET A 572 18.08 -4.22 18.67
CA MET A 572 19.38 -4.39 18.02
C MET A 572 20.52 -3.75 18.78
N ALA A 573 20.28 -2.63 19.47
CA ALA A 573 21.27 -2.00 20.34
C ALA A 573 21.74 -2.92 21.49
N LYS A 574 20.88 -3.85 21.92
CA LYS A 574 21.17 -4.81 23.00
C LYS A 574 21.66 -6.17 22.48
N ALA A 575 21.49 -6.44 21.19
CA ALA A 575 21.91 -7.70 20.60
C ALA A 575 23.43 -7.82 20.58
N THR A 576 23.94 -9.03 20.87
CA THR A 576 25.37 -9.31 20.87
C THR A 576 25.82 -9.62 19.45
N ALA A 577 26.84 -8.88 18.96
CA ALA A 577 27.47 -9.15 17.67
C ALA A 577 28.35 -10.40 17.72
N SER A 578 28.47 -11.13 16.59
CA SER A 578 29.31 -12.34 16.47
C SER A 578 30.82 -12.06 16.57
N GLY A 579 31.23 -10.80 16.41
CA GLY A 579 32.64 -10.41 16.44
C GLY A 579 33.36 -10.55 15.09
N GLU A 580 32.66 -10.86 14.02
CA GLU A 580 33.19 -10.76 12.65
C GLU A 580 33.55 -9.30 12.31
N ALA A 581 34.57 -9.15 11.45
CA ALA A 581 34.96 -7.84 10.97
C ALA A 581 33.90 -7.30 10.00
N LEU A 582 33.47 -6.05 10.23
CA LEU A 582 32.49 -5.39 9.38
C LEU A 582 33.16 -4.89 8.08
N THR A 583 32.39 -4.86 7.00
CA THR A 583 32.78 -4.20 5.75
C THR A 583 32.95 -2.71 6.01
N SER A 584 34.05 -2.12 5.55
CA SER A 584 34.31 -0.71 5.81
C SER A 584 33.25 0.18 5.16
N ARG A 585 33.02 1.35 5.77
CA ARG A 585 32.04 2.31 5.26
C ARG A 585 32.33 2.78 3.83
N ASP A 586 33.63 3.01 3.50
CA ASP A 586 34.00 3.42 2.15
C ASP A 586 33.72 2.32 1.14
N GLU A 587 33.98 1.07 1.51
CA GLU A 587 33.67 -0.10 0.70
C GLU A 587 32.16 -0.30 0.54
N LEU A 588 31.38 -0.15 1.63
CA LEU A 588 29.91 -0.19 1.55
C LEU A 588 29.38 0.89 0.59
N ALA A 589 29.91 2.11 0.70
CA ALA A 589 29.50 3.21 -0.17
C ALA A 589 29.86 2.96 -1.64
N ASP A 590 31.00 2.32 -1.92
CA ASP A 590 31.39 1.95 -3.28
C ASP A 590 30.55 0.80 -3.82
N LEU A 591 30.32 -0.25 -3.02
CA LEU A 591 29.52 -1.42 -3.41
C LEU A 591 28.03 -1.08 -3.59
N ALA A 592 27.52 -0.10 -2.84
CA ALA A 592 26.12 0.33 -2.95
C ALA A 592 25.85 1.21 -4.17
N LYS A 593 26.92 1.76 -4.81
CA LYS A 593 26.75 2.51 -6.06
C LYS A 593 26.14 1.58 -7.12
N ASP A 594 25.04 2.01 -7.66
CA ASP A 594 24.39 1.35 -8.77
C ASP A 594 25.08 1.81 -10.06
N GLU A 595 26.26 1.23 -10.35
CA GLU A 595 27.00 1.54 -11.59
C GLU A 595 26.29 0.97 -12.81
N ASN A 596 25.33 0.06 -12.62
CA ASN A 596 24.65 -0.68 -13.67
C ASN A 596 23.10 -0.55 -13.61
N GLY A 597 22.58 0.47 -12.99
CA GLY A 597 21.12 0.68 -12.87
C GLY A 597 20.35 0.68 -14.19
N ILE A 598 21.06 0.74 -15.30
CA ILE A 598 20.52 0.57 -16.65
C ILE A 598 21.55 -0.20 -17.48
N VAL A 599 21.34 -1.50 -17.63
CA VAL A 599 22.12 -2.29 -18.62
C VAL A 599 21.69 -1.86 -20.02
N ALA A 600 22.57 -1.17 -20.72
CA ALA A 600 22.30 -0.76 -22.08
C ALA A 600 22.18 -2.02 -23.00
N SER A 601 21.07 -2.11 -23.70
CA SER A 601 20.88 -3.16 -24.71
C SER A 601 21.92 -3.05 -25.82
N ASP A 602 22.52 -4.17 -26.20
CA ASP A 602 23.43 -4.26 -27.34
C ASP A 602 22.70 -4.25 -28.71
N THR A 603 21.37 -4.10 -28.69
CA THR A 603 20.56 -4.03 -29.90
C THR A 603 20.98 -2.82 -30.72
N VAL A 604 21.30 -3.08 -32.00
CA VAL A 604 21.62 -2.05 -33.00
C VAL A 604 20.38 -1.77 -33.80
N TYR A 605 19.90 -0.54 -33.73
CA TYR A 605 18.73 -0.09 -34.47
C TYR A 605 19.16 0.62 -35.79
N LYS A 606 18.24 0.76 -36.71
CA LYS A 606 18.46 1.54 -37.92
C LYS A 606 18.32 3.03 -37.62
N ASP A 607 19.28 3.82 -38.08
CA ASP A 607 19.26 5.28 -37.90
C ASP A 607 18.02 5.93 -38.51
N GLY A 608 17.45 6.89 -37.80
CA GLY A 608 16.24 7.60 -38.18
C GLY A 608 15.41 8.05 -36.99
N SER A 609 14.26 8.67 -37.26
CA SER A 609 13.29 9.03 -36.23
C SER A 609 12.00 8.24 -36.41
N TYR A 610 11.52 7.63 -35.34
CA TYR A 610 10.40 6.69 -35.35
C TYR A 610 9.38 7.08 -34.29
N THR A 611 8.10 7.10 -34.65
CA THR A 611 7.02 7.47 -33.74
C THR A 611 6.27 6.24 -33.29
N GLY A 612 5.96 6.17 -32.02
CA GLY A 612 5.11 5.13 -31.43
C GLY A 612 4.07 5.74 -30.51
N THR A 613 3.03 4.97 -30.21
CA THR A 613 1.93 5.38 -29.33
C THR A 613 1.75 4.34 -28.22
N GLY A 614 1.38 4.81 -27.03
CA GLY A 614 1.05 3.95 -25.90
C GLY A 614 -0.04 4.58 -25.06
N LYS A 615 -0.68 3.79 -24.22
CA LYS A 615 -1.80 4.25 -23.41
C LYS A 615 -1.36 4.54 -21.99
N GLY A 616 -1.15 5.83 -21.70
CA GLY A 616 -0.90 6.32 -20.35
C GLY A 616 -2.19 6.49 -19.54
N ARG A 617 -2.06 7.08 -18.35
CA ARG A 617 -3.18 7.30 -17.44
C ARG A 617 -4.20 8.30 -17.97
N GLY A 618 -3.73 9.43 -18.50
CA GLY A 618 -4.59 10.50 -19.00
C GLY A 618 -5.14 10.23 -20.40
N GLY A 619 -4.69 9.19 -21.08
CA GLY A 619 -5.06 8.88 -22.46
C GLY A 619 -3.89 8.42 -23.29
N ASP A 620 -4.01 8.56 -24.62
CA ASP A 620 -2.96 8.19 -25.56
C ASP A 620 -1.74 9.11 -25.43
N MET A 621 -0.55 8.50 -25.44
CA MET A 621 0.74 9.19 -25.44
C MET A 621 1.44 8.87 -26.76
N GLU A 622 2.00 9.90 -27.41
CA GLU A 622 2.80 9.72 -28.61
C GLU A 622 4.26 10.13 -28.34
N VAL A 623 5.20 9.30 -28.69
CA VAL A 623 6.63 9.58 -28.57
C VAL A 623 7.34 9.44 -29.92
N THR A 624 8.39 10.23 -30.12
CA THR A 624 9.34 10.09 -31.23
C THR A 624 10.68 9.68 -30.66
N VAL A 625 11.20 8.53 -31.10
CA VAL A 625 12.52 8.00 -30.75
C VAL A 625 13.47 8.30 -31.91
N THR A 626 14.59 8.96 -31.65
CA THR A 626 15.64 9.24 -32.65
C THR A 626 16.81 8.28 -32.43
N ILE A 627 17.22 7.59 -33.47
CA ILE A 627 18.33 6.65 -33.48
C ILE A 627 19.49 7.29 -34.24
N THR A 628 20.67 7.27 -33.66
CA THR A 628 21.93 7.71 -34.27
C THR A 628 23.03 6.72 -33.92
N ASP A 629 23.82 6.32 -34.93
CA ASP A 629 24.88 5.32 -34.78
C ASP A 629 24.39 3.99 -34.18
N GLY A 630 23.14 3.62 -34.52
CA GLY A 630 22.52 2.36 -34.10
C GLY A 630 21.97 2.37 -32.66
N LYS A 631 21.97 3.52 -31.95
CA LYS A 631 21.49 3.64 -30.59
C LYS A 631 20.46 4.76 -30.42
N ILE A 632 19.65 4.69 -29.37
CA ILE A 632 18.71 5.76 -29.02
C ILE A 632 19.54 6.98 -28.61
N SER A 633 19.41 8.06 -29.38
CA SER A 633 20.10 9.33 -29.11
C SER A 633 19.17 10.39 -28.49
N ASP A 634 17.87 10.28 -28.73
CA ASP A 634 16.89 11.22 -28.18
C ASP A 634 15.47 10.60 -28.15
N ILE A 635 14.65 11.02 -27.20
CA ILE A 635 13.23 10.68 -27.12
C ILE A 635 12.43 11.94 -26.83
N VAL A 636 11.50 12.27 -27.69
CA VAL A 636 10.58 13.40 -27.52
C VAL A 636 9.16 12.90 -27.30
N VAL A 637 8.51 13.29 -26.22
CA VAL A 637 7.08 13.06 -26.01
C VAL A 637 6.31 14.15 -26.75
N ASN A 638 5.70 13.80 -27.88
CA ASN A 638 4.99 14.72 -28.76
C ASN A 638 3.67 15.19 -28.16
N SER A 639 2.96 14.27 -27.49
CA SER A 639 1.69 14.56 -26.82
C SER A 639 1.42 13.57 -25.70
N HIS A 640 0.81 14.06 -24.63
CA HIS A 640 0.30 13.27 -23.53
C HIS A 640 -0.82 14.04 -22.80
N ALA A 641 -1.67 13.32 -22.08
CA ALA A 641 -2.67 13.89 -21.18
C ALA A 641 -2.41 13.50 -19.71
N GLU A 642 -1.15 13.23 -19.38
CA GLU A 642 -0.72 12.85 -18.04
C GLU A 642 -0.89 13.99 -17.03
N SER A 643 -1.09 13.65 -15.77
CA SER A 643 -1.22 14.61 -14.68
C SER A 643 0.03 15.49 -14.55
N SER A 644 -0.16 16.78 -14.28
CA SER A 644 0.94 17.76 -14.17
C SER A 644 1.81 17.60 -12.92
N ASP A 645 1.35 16.83 -11.94
CA ASP A 645 1.95 16.67 -10.62
C ASP A 645 2.72 15.33 -10.46
N ILE A 646 2.33 14.28 -11.19
CA ILE A 646 2.93 12.94 -11.08
C ILE A 646 3.36 12.41 -12.44
N GLY A 647 2.45 12.35 -13.41
CA GLY A 647 2.71 11.70 -14.69
C GLY A 647 3.69 12.48 -15.56
N ALA A 648 3.48 13.77 -15.73
CA ALA A 648 4.35 14.60 -16.55
C ALA A 648 5.80 14.69 -16.01
N PRO A 649 6.05 14.90 -14.70
CA PRO A 649 7.41 14.85 -14.16
C PRO A 649 8.09 13.48 -14.27
N ALA A 650 7.32 12.38 -14.30
CA ALA A 650 7.87 11.05 -14.46
C ALA A 650 8.46 10.81 -15.86
N LEU A 651 7.95 11.48 -16.88
CA LEU A 651 8.38 11.32 -18.27
C LEU A 651 9.86 11.68 -18.46
N ASP A 652 10.37 12.73 -17.82
CA ASP A 652 11.77 13.13 -17.93
C ASP A 652 12.73 12.02 -17.47
N LYS A 653 12.40 11.35 -16.35
CA LYS A 653 13.16 10.21 -15.84
C LYS A 653 13.07 8.99 -16.77
N LEU A 654 11.88 8.69 -17.25
CA LEU A 654 11.65 7.56 -18.18
C LEU A 654 12.40 7.76 -19.50
N ILE A 655 12.46 8.98 -20.03
CA ILE A 655 13.23 9.32 -21.22
C ILE A 655 14.72 9.04 -20.99
N GLN A 656 15.28 9.55 -19.88
CA GLN A 656 16.70 9.33 -19.57
C GLN A 656 17.02 7.84 -19.40
N ASN A 657 16.15 7.09 -18.72
CA ASN A 657 16.32 5.66 -18.55
C ASN A 657 16.29 4.90 -19.88
N ALA A 658 15.35 5.21 -20.77
CA ALA A 658 15.23 4.53 -22.07
C ALA A 658 16.43 4.81 -23.00
N ILE A 659 16.94 6.03 -22.99
CA ILE A 659 18.17 6.41 -23.72
C ILE A 659 19.37 5.65 -23.16
N ALA A 660 19.55 5.63 -21.84
CA ALA A 660 20.64 4.94 -21.18
C ALA A 660 20.56 3.41 -21.38
N ALA A 661 19.36 2.83 -21.29
CA ALA A 661 19.11 1.40 -21.53
C ALA A 661 19.22 1.02 -23.02
N ASN A 662 19.20 1.97 -23.93
CA ASN A 662 19.02 1.71 -25.35
C ASN A 662 17.85 0.73 -25.63
N SER A 663 16.74 0.89 -24.89
CA SER A 663 15.61 -0.07 -24.84
C SER A 663 14.33 0.60 -24.35
N ALA A 664 13.19 -0.01 -24.68
CA ALA A 664 11.91 0.26 -24.03
C ALA A 664 11.74 -0.52 -22.71
N GLU A 665 12.55 -1.53 -22.48
CA GLU A 665 12.53 -2.32 -21.24
C GLU A 665 13.32 -1.58 -20.17
N ILE A 666 12.63 -0.68 -19.49
CA ILE A 666 13.15 0.16 -18.41
C ILE A 666 12.24 0.06 -17.20
N ASP A 667 12.77 0.37 -16.04
CA ASP A 667 11.96 0.47 -14.83
C ASP A 667 10.96 1.62 -14.90
N GLY A 668 9.80 1.41 -14.31
CA GLY A 668 8.79 2.45 -14.19
C GLY A 668 9.19 3.53 -13.20
N ALA A 669 8.63 4.73 -13.36
CA ALA A 669 8.74 5.77 -12.37
C ALA A 669 7.76 5.50 -11.21
N SER A 670 8.28 5.50 -9.97
CA SER A 670 7.47 5.26 -8.78
C SER A 670 6.30 6.25 -8.70
N GLY A 671 5.10 5.73 -8.40
CA GLY A 671 3.86 6.52 -8.36
C GLY A 671 3.24 6.85 -9.74
N ALA A 672 3.91 6.51 -10.86
CA ALA A 672 3.45 6.80 -12.22
C ALA A 672 3.38 5.53 -13.09
N THR A 673 2.91 4.41 -12.55
CA THR A 673 2.93 3.10 -13.23
C THR A 673 2.26 3.13 -14.60
N MET A 674 1.06 3.68 -14.72
CA MET A 674 0.35 3.74 -16.00
C MET A 674 1.01 4.66 -17.01
N THR A 675 1.57 5.78 -16.57
CA THR A 675 2.40 6.66 -17.41
C THR A 675 3.63 5.90 -17.92
N SER A 676 4.27 5.14 -17.02
CA SER A 676 5.44 4.32 -17.35
C SER A 676 5.10 3.22 -18.36
N ASP A 677 3.97 2.53 -18.17
CA ASP A 677 3.51 1.49 -19.09
C ASP A 677 3.20 2.07 -20.48
N GLY A 678 2.47 3.19 -20.53
CA GLY A 678 2.17 3.90 -21.77
C GLY A 678 3.44 4.40 -22.46
N PHE A 679 4.40 4.93 -21.71
CA PHE A 679 5.69 5.36 -22.25
C PHE A 679 6.49 4.18 -22.80
N ARG A 680 6.61 3.07 -22.05
CA ARG A 680 7.28 1.83 -22.50
C ARG A 680 6.64 1.28 -23.76
N GLU A 681 5.31 1.21 -23.83
CA GLU A 681 4.56 0.77 -25.00
C GLU A 681 4.87 1.66 -26.21
N ALA A 682 4.84 2.98 -26.05
CA ALA A 682 5.10 3.94 -27.12
C ALA A 682 6.54 3.82 -27.64
N VAL A 683 7.54 3.72 -26.76
CA VAL A 683 8.95 3.54 -27.13
C VAL A 683 9.15 2.17 -27.82
N ALA A 684 8.55 1.09 -27.30
CA ALA A 684 8.64 -0.24 -27.90
C ALA A 684 8.07 -0.25 -29.33
N GLN A 685 6.93 0.39 -29.57
CA GLN A 685 6.33 0.53 -30.91
C GLN A 685 7.21 1.35 -31.86
N ALA A 686 7.87 2.39 -31.36
CA ALA A 686 8.83 3.17 -32.16
C ALA A 686 10.05 2.33 -32.52
N LEU A 687 10.65 1.63 -31.55
CA LEU A 687 11.84 0.78 -31.75
C LEU A 687 11.56 -0.43 -32.70
N ALA A 688 10.36 -1.00 -32.65
CA ALA A 688 9.95 -2.06 -33.57
C ALA A 688 9.96 -1.62 -35.04
N LYS A 689 9.86 -0.33 -35.33
CA LYS A 689 9.95 0.25 -36.66
C LYS A 689 11.41 0.52 -37.08
N ALA A 690 12.32 0.52 -36.10
CA ALA A 690 13.75 0.76 -36.28
C ALA A 690 14.59 -0.53 -36.40
N GLN A 691 13.96 -1.68 -36.35
CA GLN A 691 14.61 -3.00 -36.51
C GLN A 691 14.84 -3.38 -37.97
#